data_981469d67e05b7ac4159ef74bd94721a
#
_entry.id   981469d67e05b7ac4159ef74bd94721a
#
_cell.length_a   1.000
_cell.length_b   1.000
_cell.length_c   1.000
_cell.angle_alpha   90.00
_cell.angle_beta   90.00
_cell.angle_gamma   90.00
#
_symmetry.space_group_name_H-M   'P 1'
#
loop_
_entity.id
_entity.type
_entity.pdbx_description
1 polymer ?
#
loop_
_entity_poly.entity_id
_entity_poly.type
_entity_poly.pdbx_seq_one_letter_code
_entity_poly.pdbx_strand_id
1 'polypeptide(L)'
;MKRSLGTCYYPEHWPQSRWAIDAKKMVETGLTWVRIGEFAWHNLEPREGCFDFDWLDEAIACLGQAGLKVVLGTPTATPPKWVVQKYPDMLALDAQGQPRRFGSRRHYCFSHLGYRLQCRDIVARLAKRYGNNPVVAAWQTDNEYGCHDTTLSYSKSAEDGFRNWLRAEFSDGSNAGDIGALNAAWGNVFWSMSYADFDEIELPNLTVTEPNPAHSLAFRRFSSEQVVAFNKEQVEIIRQHSSAPISHNFMGRITDFDHFKVGEDLDIATWDSYPLGFLEDRVGASVEEQKAFSRQGHPDFQAFHHDLYRAVGQGRWWVMEQQPGPVNWAPYNPVPLPGMVRFWTWEAFAHGAEVVSFFRWRQVPFAQEQMHAGLLRPDGQAAPALKEAAQVAAELSDAPDVSTASVELAVIFDYDADAAWSVQPHGATLSYFGLVFDLYCALRKLGISVDLISSKERDFSEYKMVCVPGLMHMTSDLKQALASNSGVSLIGPRSAARDAHMTIPQPLPPDIPHLDVTVSAVESLRPDMPIALSGAGAIKGYREVLEGDAPPILMAKAGDTVAMGNGNLVYLGAWLDQDGFLEFLEPLCQKAGIETIKMPEGVRRRVMGAEEFWFNHNAMAVETIHGQIKPADFLRLNPSE
;
A
#
# COMPACT_ATOMS: atom_id res chain seq x y z
N MET A 1 -22.72 6.02 -1.61
CA MET A 1 -22.12 7.35 -1.83
C MET A 1 -21.88 7.53 -3.32
N LYS A 2 -22.12 8.74 -3.89
CA LYS A 2 -21.91 8.98 -5.32
C LYS A 2 -20.43 9.02 -5.64
N ARG A 3 -20.04 8.39 -6.76
CA ARG A 3 -18.71 8.51 -7.37
C ARG A 3 -18.45 9.95 -7.79
N SER A 4 -17.26 10.46 -7.60
CA SER A 4 -16.91 11.83 -7.94
C SER A 4 -15.43 11.99 -8.33
N LEU A 5 -15.09 13.15 -8.92
CA LEU A 5 -13.75 13.45 -9.38
C LEU A 5 -13.15 14.63 -8.61
N GLY A 6 -11.83 14.63 -8.50
CA GLY A 6 -11.06 15.69 -7.87
C GLY A 6 -9.76 16.01 -8.59
N THR A 7 -8.99 16.93 -8.03
CA THR A 7 -7.64 17.24 -8.48
C THR A 7 -6.80 17.83 -7.34
N CYS A 8 -5.49 17.63 -7.41
CA CYS A 8 -4.54 18.36 -6.56
C CYS A 8 -4.25 19.73 -7.17
N TYR A 9 -4.31 20.76 -6.34
CA TYR A 9 -4.09 22.13 -6.76
C TYR A 9 -3.20 22.84 -5.75
N TYR A 10 -2.33 23.70 -6.23
CA TYR A 10 -1.37 24.45 -5.41
C TYR A 10 -1.56 25.94 -5.70
N PRO A 11 -2.50 26.62 -5.00
CA PRO A 11 -2.76 28.05 -5.21
C PRO A 11 -1.49 28.89 -5.12
N GLU A 12 -0.59 28.55 -4.19
CA GLU A 12 0.69 29.21 -3.95
C GLU A 12 1.67 29.14 -5.12
N HIS A 13 1.45 28.28 -6.10
CA HIS A 13 2.26 28.20 -7.32
C HIS A 13 1.83 29.21 -8.40
N TRP A 14 0.65 29.84 -8.26
CA TRP A 14 0.04 30.65 -9.30
C TRP A 14 -0.37 32.04 -8.79
N PRO A 15 -0.35 33.07 -9.66
CA PRO A 15 -0.91 34.37 -9.29
C PRO A 15 -2.37 34.24 -8.87
N GLN A 16 -2.79 34.96 -7.85
CA GLN A 16 -4.15 34.96 -7.31
C GLN A 16 -5.24 35.19 -8.38
N SER A 17 -4.94 36.06 -9.38
CA SER A 17 -5.84 36.34 -10.51
C SER A 17 -6.20 35.07 -11.34
N ARG A 18 -5.48 33.98 -11.17
CA ARG A 18 -5.75 32.70 -11.84
C ARG A 18 -6.72 31.83 -11.08
N TRP A 19 -6.83 31.97 -9.77
CA TRP A 19 -7.57 31.01 -8.92
C TRP A 19 -9.04 30.86 -9.31
N ALA A 20 -9.75 31.98 -9.51
CA ALA A 20 -11.16 31.97 -9.95
C ALA A 20 -11.35 31.38 -11.36
N ILE A 21 -10.39 31.60 -12.26
CA ILE A 21 -10.41 31.03 -13.62
C ILE A 21 -10.20 29.50 -13.55
N ASP A 22 -9.24 29.06 -12.74
CA ASP A 22 -8.96 27.64 -12.56
C ASP A 22 -10.12 26.93 -11.86
N ALA A 23 -10.67 27.50 -10.77
CA ALA A 23 -11.83 26.94 -10.06
C ALA A 23 -13.07 26.80 -10.97
N LYS A 24 -13.37 27.81 -11.78
CA LYS A 24 -14.47 27.75 -12.77
C LYS A 24 -14.24 26.62 -13.77
N LYS A 25 -13.03 26.49 -14.31
CA LYS A 25 -12.68 25.44 -15.29
C LYS A 25 -12.71 24.04 -14.67
N MET A 26 -12.35 23.87 -13.40
CA MET A 26 -12.49 22.62 -12.65
C MET A 26 -13.94 22.18 -12.60
N VAL A 27 -14.85 23.07 -12.22
CA VAL A 27 -16.30 22.81 -12.18
C VAL A 27 -16.85 22.50 -13.58
N GLU A 28 -16.48 23.25 -14.60
CA GLU A 28 -16.86 22.98 -16.00
C GLU A 28 -16.37 21.62 -16.50
N THR A 29 -15.27 21.09 -15.94
CA THR A 29 -14.76 19.75 -16.22
C THR A 29 -15.54 18.66 -15.45
N GLY A 30 -16.36 19.02 -14.44
CA GLY A 30 -17.10 18.12 -13.58
C GLY A 30 -16.33 17.68 -12.33
N LEU A 31 -15.25 18.36 -11.96
CA LEU A 31 -14.55 18.12 -10.71
C LEU A 31 -15.33 18.71 -9.53
N THR A 32 -15.28 18.02 -8.40
CA THR A 32 -15.98 18.42 -7.16
C THR A 32 -15.04 18.55 -5.96
N TRP A 33 -13.90 17.90 -5.98
CA TRP A 33 -12.92 17.90 -4.89
C TRP A 33 -11.60 18.51 -5.32
N VAL A 34 -10.97 19.28 -4.40
CA VAL A 34 -9.66 19.90 -4.63
C VAL A 34 -8.81 19.73 -3.38
N ARG A 35 -7.67 19.04 -3.49
CA ARG A 35 -6.66 18.97 -2.42
C ARG A 35 -5.72 20.16 -2.51
N ILE A 36 -5.46 20.83 -1.38
CA ILE A 36 -4.54 21.97 -1.26
C ILE A 36 -3.77 21.91 0.08
N GLY A 37 -2.63 22.57 0.14
CA GLY A 37 -1.98 23.02 1.37
C GLY A 37 -0.94 22.06 1.98
N GLU A 38 -0.83 20.81 1.53
CA GLU A 38 0.02 19.77 2.12
C GLU A 38 1.53 20.08 2.04
N PHE A 39 1.96 21.05 1.24
CA PHE A 39 3.35 21.47 1.13
C PHE A 39 3.60 22.93 1.51
N ALA A 40 2.59 23.62 2.05
CA ALA A 40 2.58 25.07 2.18
C ALA A 40 3.14 25.61 3.50
N TRP A 41 3.86 24.82 4.33
CA TRP A 41 4.29 25.28 5.67
C TRP A 41 5.08 26.60 5.63
N HIS A 42 6.05 26.74 4.71
CA HIS A 42 6.81 27.98 4.61
C HIS A 42 5.93 29.20 4.28
N ASN A 43 4.90 29.03 3.46
CA ASN A 43 3.98 30.12 3.12
C ASN A 43 3.06 30.47 4.30
N LEU A 44 2.72 29.47 5.12
CA LEU A 44 1.90 29.66 6.33
C LEU A 44 2.71 30.22 7.50
N GLU A 45 4.00 29.86 7.61
CA GLU A 45 4.90 30.26 8.67
C GLU A 45 6.32 30.48 8.12
N PRO A 46 6.58 31.61 7.44
CA PRO A 46 7.89 31.90 6.82
C PRO A 46 9.02 32.05 7.85
N ARG A 47 8.70 32.37 9.10
CA ARG A 47 9.62 32.45 10.25
C ARG A 47 8.88 31.96 11.49
N GLU A 48 9.62 31.41 12.45
CA GLU A 48 9.06 30.95 13.71
C GLU A 48 8.11 31.98 14.34
N GLY A 49 6.87 31.57 14.59
CA GLY A 49 5.82 32.40 15.18
C GLY A 49 5.22 33.49 14.30
N CYS A 50 5.69 33.62 13.06
CA CYS A 50 5.16 34.60 12.10
C CYS A 50 4.23 33.89 11.11
N PHE A 51 2.93 33.97 11.36
CA PHE A 51 1.93 33.24 10.55
C PHE A 51 1.25 34.17 9.54
N ASP A 52 1.05 33.67 8.31
CA ASP A 52 0.28 34.28 7.23
C ASP A 52 -0.72 33.26 6.67
N PHE A 53 -1.98 33.42 7.04
CA PHE A 53 -3.09 32.57 6.57
C PHE A 53 -3.96 33.28 5.52
N ASP A 54 -3.74 34.55 5.23
CA ASP A 54 -4.65 35.36 4.41
C ASP A 54 -4.78 34.80 2.99
N TRP A 55 -3.67 34.38 2.40
CA TRP A 55 -3.69 33.75 1.08
C TRP A 55 -4.47 32.42 1.04
N LEU A 56 -4.39 31.63 2.13
CA LEU A 56 -5.12 30.34 2.21
C LEU A 56 -6.61 30.56 2.46
N ASP A 57 -6.97 31.56 3.27
CA ASP A 57 -8.36 32.00 3.45
C ASP A 57 -9.00 32.38 2.12
N GLU A 58 -8.31 33.20 1.33
CA GLU A 58 -8.77 33.66 0.01
C GLU A 58 -8.86 32.48 -0.99
N ALA A 59 -7.88 31.57 -0.99
CA ALA A 59 -7.91 30.39 -1.86
C ALA A 59 -9.10 29.47 -1.53
N ILE A 60 -9.33 29.16 -0.24
CA ILE A 60 -10.47 28.34 0.20
C ILE A 60 -11.80 29.03 -0.15
N ALA A 61 -11.90 30.34 0.10
CA ALA A 61 -13.11 31.09 -0.25
C ALA A 61 -13.38 31.08 -1.76
N CYS A 62 -12.35 31.26 -2.59
CA CYS A 62 -12.44 31.23 -4.04
C CYS A 62 -12.93 29.85 -4.56
N LEU A 63 -12.36 28.77 -4.05
CA LEU A 63 -12.77 27.40 -4.40
C LEU A 63 -14.21 27.12 -3.95
N GLY A 64 -14.58 27.52 -2.73
CA GLY A 64 -15.92 27.36 -2.18
C GLY A 64 -16.99 28.16 -2.95
N GLN A 65 -16.68 29.40 -3.38
CA GLN A 65 -17.58 30.20 -4.21
C GLN A 65 -17.86 29.54 -5.56
N ALA A 66 -16.92 28.77 -6.09
CA ALA A 66 -17.13 27.98 -7.31
C ALA A 66 -17.93 26.70 -7.07
N GLY A 67 -18.21 26.32 -5.81
CA GLY A 67 -18.93 25.08 -5.43
C GLY A 67 -18.03 23.87 -5.25
N LEU A 68 -16.70 24.05 -5.19
CA LEU A 68 -15.74 22.98 -4.95
C LEU A 68 -15.62 22.69 -3.45
N LYS A 69 -15.32 21.41 -3.13
CA LYS A 69 -15.00 20.92 -1.79
C LYS A 69 -13.50 20.80 -1.63
N VAL A 70 -12.97 21.27 -0.52
CA VAL A 70 -11.53 21.27 -0.24
C VAL A 70 -11.17 20.07 0.65
N VAL A 71 -10.13 19.32 0.24
CA VAL A 71 -9.32 18.48 1.10
C VAL A 71 -8.14 19.32 1.56
N LEU A 72 -8.08 19.67 2.84
CA LEU A 72 -6.99 20.48 3.38
C LEU A 72 -5.89 19.60 3.95
N GLY A 73 -4.69 19.68 3.35
CA GLY A 73 -3.51 18.94 3.80
C GLY A 73 -2.82 19.61 4.98
N THR A 74 -2.32 18.81 5.94
CA THR A 74 -1.36 19.31 6.94
C THR A 74 0.03 19.38 6.31
N PRO A 75 0.80 20.47 6.45
CA PRO A 75 2.01 20.69 5.65
C PRO A 75 3.26 20.08 6.27
N THR A 76 3.09 19.03 7.07
CA THR A 76 4.18 18.44 7.87
C THR A 76 5.23 17.69 7.04
N ALA A 77 4.91 17.29 5.80
CA ALA A 77 5.88 16.69 4.88
C ALA A 77 7.03 17.64 4.48
N THR A 78 6.84 18.94 4.61
CA THR A 78 7.79 19.97 4.12
C THR A 78 8.13 21.01 5.20
N PRO A 79 8.82 20.62 6.29
CA PRO A 79 9.23 21.58 7.31
C PRO A 79 10.12 22.68 6.70
N PRO A 80 9.85 23.96 6.99
CA PRO A 80 10.62 25.06 6.44
C PRO A 80 12.04 25.09 7.00
N LYS A 81 12.94 25.81 6.32
CA LYS A 81 14.38 25.84 6.67
C LYS A 81 14.63 26.27 8.12
N TRP A 82 13.82 27.15 8.68
CA TRP A 82 13.97 27.61 10.07
C TRP A 82 13.76 26.49 11.09
N VAL A 83 12.86 25.52 10.82
CA VAL A 83 12.66 24.34 11.68
C VAL A 83 13.93 23.50 11.72
N VAL A 84 14.56 23.26 10.56
CA VAL A 84 15.85 22.53 10.47
C VAL A 84 16.98 23.29 11.15
N GLN A 85 16.95 24.63 11.12
CA GLN A 85 17.94 25.44 11.85
C GLN A 85 17.75 25.38 13.36
N LYS A 86 16.49 25.32 13.82
CA LYS A 86 16.14 25.19 15.23
C LYS A 86 16.48 23.79 15.78
N TYR A 87 16.26 22.76 14.98
CA TYR A 87 16.47 21.36 15.34
C TYR A 87 17.33 20.66 14.26
N PRO A 88 18.65 20.91 14.21
CA PRO A 88 19.50 20.30 13.17
C PRO A 88 19.59 18.77 13.29
N ASP A 89 19.33 18.23 14.47
CA ASP A 89 19.30 16.79 14.80
C ASP A 89 17.95 16.11 14.47
N MET A 90 16.97 16.85 13.95
CA MET A 90 15.71 16.26 13.46
C MET A 90 15.86 15.50 12.14
N LEU A 91 16.98 15.71 11.42
CA LEU A 91 17.17 15.06 10.14
C LEU A 91 17.23 13.54 10.28
N ALA A 92 16.48 12.83 9.43
CA ALA A 92 16.60 11.39 9.33
C ALA A 92 18.02 11.02 8.83
N LEU A 93 18.57 9.94 9.36
CA LEU A 93 19.85 9.36 8.94
C LEU A 93 19.55 8.05 8.19
N ASP A 94 20.22 7.84 7.06
CA ASP A 94 20.17 6.56 6.35
C ASP A 94 20.96 5.47 7.10
N ALA A 95 20.96 4.23 6.57
CA ALA A 95 21.67 3.11 7.18
C ALA A 95 23.19 3.30 7.24
N GLN A 96 23.76 4.21 6.45
CA GLN A 96 25.16 4.59 6.46
C GLN A 96 25.45 5.76 7.42
N GLY A 97 24.41 6.26 8.15
CA GLY A 97 24.53 7.37 9.06
C GLY A 97 24.60 8.75 8.36
N GLN A 98 24.22 8.84 7.08
CA GLN A 98 24.23 10.11 6.34
C GLN A 98 22.90 10.85 6.50
N PRO A 99 22.92 12.17 6.81
CA PRO A 99 21.69 12.91 7.02
C PRO A 99 20.96 13.20 5.71
N ARG A 100 19.64 13.04 5.72
CA ARG A 100 18.72 13.48 4.66
C ARG A 100 18.59 15.00 4.73
N ARG A 101 19.21 15.73 3.79
CA ARG A 101 19.34 17.18 3.88
C ARG A 101 18.10 17.92 3.37
N PHE A 102 17.93 19.16 3.85
CA PHE A 102 16.93 20.11 3.31
C PHE A 102 17.13 20.33 1.80
N GLY A 103 16.02 20.50 1.08
CA GLY A 103 15.98 20.72 -0.38
C GLY A 103 15.00 19.78 -1.08
N SER A 104 14.34 18.94 -0.29
CA SER A 104 13.27 18.05 -0.70
C SER A 104 12.22 17.97 0.42
N ARG A 105 11.40 16.96 0.44
CA ARG A 105 10.37 16.69 1.46
C ARG A 105 10.75 15.45 2.28
N ARG A 106 10.15 15.26 3.46
CA ARG A 106 10.32 14.09 4.35
C ARG A 106 11.76 13.86 4.84
N HIS A 107 12.51 14.90 5.10
CA HIS A 107 13.89 14.79 5.59
C HIS A 107 14.01 14.69 7.12
N TYR A 108 12.92 14.46 7.82
CA TYR A 108 12.84 14.39 9.28
C TYR A 108 12.77 12.95 9.80
N CYS A 109 13.18 12.78 11.06
CA CYS A 109 12.98 11.55 11.82
C CYS A 109 11.65 11.60 12.57
N PHE A 110 10.78 10.61 12.37
CA PHE A 110 9.48 10.51 13.06
C PHE A 110 9.61 10.45 14.59
N SER A 111 10.75 9.98 15.12
CA SER A 111 11.00 9.90 16.56
C SER A 111 11.48 11.21 17.19
N HIS A 112 11.75 12.27 16.39
CA HIS A 112 12.30 13.51 16.91
C HIS A 112 11.24 14.38 17.60
N LEU A 113 11.29 14.45 18.93
CA LEU A 113 10.25 15.11 19.75
C LEU A 113 10.11 16.61 19.46
N GLY A 114 11.21 17.33 19.25
CA GLY A 114 11.18 18.76 18.91
C GLY A 114 10.47 19.04 17.59
N TYR A 115 10.70 18.22 16.57
CA TYR A 115 9.99 18.30 15.31
C TYR A 115 8.49 18.00 15.48
N ARG A 116 8.13 16.93 16.21
CA ARG A 116 6.73 16.59 16.49
C ARG A 116 5.99 17.73 17.22
N LEU A 117 6.68 18.46 18.11
CA LEU A 117 6.11 19.64 18.77
C LEU A 117 5.77 20.76 17.75
N GLN A 118 6.64 21.03 16.78
CA GLN A 118 6.36 22.02 15.74
C GLN A 118 5.21 21.57 14.83
N CYS A 119 5.16 20.29 14.47
CA CYS A 119 4.03 19.72 13.71
C CYS A 119 2.70 19.90 14.46
N ARG A 120 2.68 19.61 15.75
CA ARG A 120 1.47 19.82 16.58
C ARG A 120 1.01 21.27 16.59
N ASP A 121 1.92 22.23 16.69
CA ASP A 121 1.56 23.66 16.69
C ASP A 121 0.92 24.08 15.36
N ILE A 122 1.56 23.78 14.22
CA ILE A 122 1.01 24.17 12.91
C ILE A 122 -0.31 23.47 12.60
N VAL A 123 -0.44 22.18 12.93
CA VAL A 123 -1.68 21.42 12.74
C VAL A 123 -2.80 21.98 13.62
N ALA A 124 -2.53 22.30 14.90
CA ALA A 124 -3.51 22.89 15.80
C ALA A 124 -4.02 24.24 15.30
N ARG A 125 -3.13 25.09 14.75
CA ARG A 125 -3.52 26.38 14.16
C ARG A 125 -4.42 26.22 12.93
N LEU A 126 -4.07 25.31 12.03
CA LEU A 126 -4.89 24.98 10.86
C LEU A 126 -6.24 24.43 11.29
N ALA A 127 -6.27 23.44 12.18
CA ALA A 127 -7.50 22.81 12.64
C ALA A 127 -8.42 23.82 13.35
N LYS A 128 -7.88 24.67 14.21
CA LYS A 128 -8.64 25.72 14.90
C LYS A 128 -9.23 26.75 13.92
N ARG A 129 -8.48 27.11 12.86
CA ARG A 129 -8.92 28.11 11.89
C ARG A 129 -9.96 27.56 10.92
N TYR A 130 -9.74 26.36 10.41
CA TYR A 130 -10.51 25.80 9.30
C TYR A 130 -11.44 24.65 9.67
N GLY A 131 -11.37 24.13 10.90
CA GLY A 131 -12.12 22.95 11.31
C GLY A 131 -13.63 23.06 11.18
N ASN A 132 -14.19 24.26 11.29
CA ASN A 132 -15.61 24.55 11.11
C ASN A 132 -15.93 25.22 9.76
N ASN A 133 -14.96 25.35 8.86
CA ASN A 133 -15.20 25.94 7.54
C ASN A 133 -15.92 24.91 6.64
N PRO A 134 -17.14 25.19 6.16
CA PRO A 134 -17.94 24.21 5.39
C PRO A 134 -17.32 23.87 4.02
N VAL A 135 -16.39 24.65 3.53
CA VAL A 135 -15.67 24.40 2.27
C VAL A 135 -14.58 23.34 2.49
N VAL A 136 -13.98 23.28 3.70
CA VAL A 136 -13.03 22.24 4.09
C VAL A 136 -13.81 20.98 4.45
N ALA A 137 -14.08 20.17 3.45
CA ALA A 137 -14.97 19.01 3.55
C ALA A 137 -14.25 17.70 3.86
N ALA A 138 -12.91 17.70 3.85
CA ALA A 138 -12.05 16.61 4.31
C ALA A 138 -10.65 17.14 4.68
N TRP A 139 -9.89 16.34 5.44
CA TRP A 139 -8.51 16.59 5.80
C TRP A 139 -7.60 15.50 5.25
N GLN A 140 -6.35 15.87 4.97
CA GLN A 140 -5.26 14.91 4.74
C GLN A 140 -4.14 15.18 5.74
N THR A 141 -3.69 14.15 6.45
CA THR A 141 -2.49 14.24 7.28
C THR A 141 -1.25 14.07 6.42
N ASP A 142 -0.25 14.96 6.56
CA ASP A 142 1.07 14.85 5.90
C ASP A 142 0.97 14.54 4.38
N ASN A 143 1.94 13.83 3.83
CA ASN A 143 1.94 13.33 2.45
C ASN A 143 2.86 12.12 2.29
N GLU A 144 2.32 10.99 1.84
CA GLU A 144 3.07 9.79 1.43
C GLU A 144 4.08 9.32 2.49
N TYR A 145 3.63 8.96 3.70
CA TYR A 145 4.51 8.41 4.73
C TYR A 145 5.42 7.31 4.19
N GLY A 146 6.68 7.28 4.64
CA GLY A 146 7.66 6.25 4.31
C GLY A 146 8.23 6.31 2.88
N CYS A 147 7.66 7.08 1.97
CA CYS A 147 8.16 7.17 0.61
C CYS A 147 9.63 7.68 0.57
N HIS A 148 10.45 7.11 -0.32
CA HIS A 148 11.90 7.37 -0.44
C HIS A 148 12.71 6.91 0.79
N ASP A 149 12.38 5.75 1.35
CA ASP A 149 13.11 5.11 2.46
C ASP A 149 13.22 6.03 3.69
N THR A 150 12.14 6.71 4.06
CA THR A 150 12.14 7.67 5.17
C THR A 150 11.48 7.16 6.43
N THR A 151 10.94 5.94 6.44
CA THR A 151 10.38 5.29 7.63
C THR A 151 11.46 4.99 8.66
N LEU A 152 12.55 4.35 8.20
CA LEU A 152 13.70 4.00 9.04
C LEU A 152 14.64 5.20 9.16
N SER A 153 14.99 5.57 10.38
CA SER A 153 15.99 6.59 10.65
C SER A 153 17.00 6.08 11.68
N TYR A 154 18.26 6.14 11.34
CA TYR A 154 19.37 5.73 12.23
C TYR A 154 19.94 6.91 13.02
N SER A 155 19.06 7.86 13.38
CA SER A 155 19.39 9.04 14.17
C SER A 155 19.43 8.75 15.67
N LYS A 156 20.06 9.65 16.43
CA LYS A 156 20.07 9.55 17.90
C LYS A 156 18.67 9.55 18.51
N SER A 157 17.75 10.33 17.96
CA SER A 157 16.34 10.34 18.41
C SER A 157 15.64 8.98 18.19
N ALA A 158 15.97 8.30 17.06
CA ALA A 158 15.46 6.95 16.82
C ALA A 158 16.07 5.92 17.78
N GLU A 159 17.37 6.00 18.05
CA GLU A 159 18.06 5.12 19.00
C GLU A 159 17.47 5.24 20.41
N ASP A 160 17.33 6.47 20.91
CA ASP A 160 16.76 6.71 22.25
C ASP A 160 15.29 6.26 22.31
N GLY A 161 14.51 6.53 21.25
CA GLY A 161 13.14 6.07 21.13
C GLY A 161 13.03 4.54 21.11
N PHE A 162 13.90 3.87 20.37
CA PHE A 162 13.95 2.41 20.24
C PHE A 162 14.29 1.73 21.58
N ARG A 163 15.27 2.24 22.31
CA ARG A 163 15.61 1.75 23.67
C ARG A 163 14.43 1.86 24.63
N ASN A 164 13.71 2.97 24.60
CA ASN A 164 12.52 3.17 25.43
C ASN A 164 11.37 2.23 25.01
N TRP A 165 11.18 2.03 23.70
CA TRP A 165 10.20 1.09 23.19
C TRP A 165 10.51 -0.35 23.62
N LEU A 166 11.77 -0.78 23.53
CA LEU A 166 12.21 -2.11 24.00
C LEU A 166 11.99 -2.31 25.49
N ARG A 167 12.24 -1.28 26.32
CA ARG A 167 11.95 -1.37 27.75
C ARG A 167 10.46 -1.59 28.03
N ALA A 168 9.59 -1.00 27.22
CA ALA A 168 8.15 -1.19 27.34
C ALA A 168 7.72 -2.58 26.87
N GLU A 169 8.24 -3.06 25.73
CA GLU A 169 7.95 -4.38 25.19
C GLU A 169 8.38 -5.53 26.13
N PHE A 170 9.54 -5.39 26.77
CA PHE A 170 10.07 -6.36 27.72
C PHE A 170 9.85 -5.91 29.17
N SER A 171 8.69 -5.29 29.45
CA SER A 171 8.37 -4.81 30.80
C SER A 171 8.04 -5.98 31.74
N ASP A 172 8.70 -5.98 32.88
CA ASP A 172 8.40 -6.85 34.04
C ASP A 172 7.43 -6.18 35.05
N GLY A 173 6.81 -5.07 34.64
CA GLY A 173 6.02 -4.20 35.52
C GLY A 173 6.83 -3.08 36.17
N SER A 174 8.12 -3.02 35.96
CA SER A 174 9.00 -1.90 36.33
C SER A 174 9.28 -1.00 35.09
N ASN A 175 9.76 0.21 35.35
CA ASN A 175 10.21 1.11 34.28
C ASN A 175 11.58 0.71 33.70
N ALA A 176 12.29 -0.23 34.32
CA ALA A 176 13.62 -0.67 33.89
C ALA A 176 13.56 -1.67 32.74
N GLY A 177 12.47 -2.44 32.63
CA GLY A 177 12.34 -3.57 31.70
C GLY A 177 13.20 -4.77 32.12
N ASP A 178 12.99 -5.92 31.46
CA ASP A 178 13.75 -7.16 31.68
C ASP A 178 14.72 -7.41 30.51
N ILE A 179 15.97 -6.99 30.67
CA ILE A 179 17.03 -7.23 29.67
C ILE A 179 17.34 -8.72 29.51
N GLY A 180 17.14 -9.52 30.54
CA GLY A 180 17.32 -10.97 30.49
C GLY A 180 16.28 -11.62 29.56
N ALA A 181 15.01 -11.19 29.67
CA ALA A 181 13.94 -11.63 28.77
C ALA A 181 14.23 -11.25 27.30
N LEU A 182 14.70 -10.02 27.05
CA LEU A 182 15.12 -9.60 25.72
C LEU A 182 16.25 -10.49 25.18
N ASN A 183 17.32 -10.69 25.95
CA ASN A 183 18.44 -11.53 25.53
C ASN A 183 18.01 -12.97 25.21
N ALA A 184 17.09 -13.51 25.99
CA ALA A 184 16.53 -14.85 25.77
C ALA A 184 15.68 -14.89 24.49
N ALA A 185 14.77 -13.93 24.31
CA ALA A 185 13.89 -13.84 23.13
C ALA A 185 14.68 -13.65 21.83
N TRP A 186 15.75 -12.87 21.85
CA TRP A 186 16.60 -12.62 20.69
C TRP A 186 17.67 -13.70 20.47
N GLY A 187 17.81 -14.66 21.38
CA GLY A 187 18.85 -15.68 21.31
C GLY A 187 20.28 -15.11 21.35
N ASN A 188 20.51 -14.04 22.12
CA ASN A 188 21.78 -13.28 22.17
C ASN A 188 22.94 -14.06 22.76
N VAL A 189 22.72 -15.27 23.25
CA VAL A 189 23.79 -16.23 23.59
C VAL A 189 24.63 -16.59 22.35
N PHE A 190 24.03 -16.54 21.15
CA PHE A 190 24.71 -16.75 19.89
C PHE A 190 25.74 -15.63 19.65
N TRP A 191 26.97 -15.99 19.35
CA TRP A 191 28.13 -15.09 19.17
C TRP A 191 28.39 -14.12 20.33
N SER A 192 27.90 -14.43 21.57
CA SER A 192 28.09 -13.60 22.76
C SER A 192 27.56 -12.17 22.62
N MET A 193 26.39 -12.02 22.01
CA MET A 193 25.74 -10.71 21.75
C MET A 193 24.82 -10.23 22.87
N SER A 194 24.89 -10.85 24.08
CA SER A 194 24.01 -10.45 25.20
C SER A 194 24.37 -9.06 25.73
N TYR A 195 23.32 -8.28 26.02
CA TYR A 195 23.42 -6.95 26.62
C TYR A 195 23.25 -7.05 28.14
N ALA A 196 23.94 -6.17 28.87
CA ALA A 196 23.77 -6.01 30.32
C ALA A 196 22.68 -4.98 30.67
N ASP A 197 22.42 -4.02 29.78
CA ASP A 197 21.43 -2.97 29.91
C ASP A 197 20.85 -2.57 28.55
N PHE A 198 19.61 -2.02 28.53
CA PHE A 198 18.99 -1.48 27.30
C PHE A 198 19.79 -0.29 26.72
N ASP A 199 20.54 0.46 27.53
CA ASP A 199 21.36 1.57 27.07
C ASP A 199 22.58 1.13 26.24
N GLU A 200 22.95 -0.16 26.27
CA GLU A 200 23.99 -0.74 25.42
C GLU A 200 23.49 -1.08 24.02
N ILE A 201 22.17 -1.10 23.78
CA ILE A 201 21.59 -1.49 22.49
C ILE A 201 21.78 -0.35 21.51
N GLU A 202 22.52 -0.59 20.44
CA GLU A 202 22.67 0.29 19.27
C GLU A 202 21.60 -0.05 18.22
N LEU A 203 21.51 0.76 17.14
CA LEU A 203 20.63 0.45 16.02
C LEU A 203 21.24 -0.65 15.13
N PRO A 204 20.41 -1.50 14.46
CA PRO A 204 20.89 -2.67 13.72
C PRO A 204 21.45 -2.31 12.34
N ASN A 205 22.40 -1.37 12.27
CA ASN A 205 23.11 -0.98 11.06
C ASN A 205 24.63 -0.99 11.31
N LEU A 206 25.40 -0.96 10.23
CA LEU A 206 26.87 -0.90 10.25
C LEU A 206 27.56 -2.09 10.95
N THR A 207 26.85 -3.18 11.18
CA THR A 207 27.43 -4.44 11.65
C THR A 207 28.32 -5.05 10.57
N VAL A 208 29.29 -5.90 10.97
CA VAL A 208 30.26 -6.51 10.02
C VAL A 208 29.56 -7.47 9.05
N THR A 209 28.59 -8.22 9.56
CA THR A 209 27.70 -9.09 8.79
C THR A 209 26.26 -8.72 9.11
N GLU A 210 25.28 -9.57 8.74
CA GLU A 210 23.88 -9.35 9.05
C GLU A 210 23.68 -9.25 10.58
N PRO A 211 22.92 -8.23 11.04
CA PRO A 211 22.59 -8.12 12.46
C PRO A 211 21.63 -9.23 12.90
N ASN A 212 21.47 -9.41 14.21
CA ASN A 212 20.48 -10.34 14.77
C ASN A 212 19.09 -10.09 14.15
N PRO A 213 18.42 -11.11 13.56
CA PRO A 213 17.14 -10.92 12.88
C PRO A 213 16.03 -10.43 13.82
N ALA A 214 15.99 -10.85 15.09
CA ALA A 214 15.03 -10.34 16.07
C ALA A 214 15.25 -8.85 16.33
N HIS A 215 16.50 -8.41 16.45
CA HIS A 215 16.87 -7.00 16.61
C HIS A 215 16.42 -6.16 15.40
N SER A 216 16.72 -6.64 14.20
CA SER A 216 16.35 -5.96 12.94
C SER A 216 14.83 -5.84 12.79
N LEU A 217 14.08 -6.90 13.09
CA LEU A 217 12.62 -6.88 13.03
C LEU A 217 12.02 -5.96 14.10
N ALA A 218 12.54 -6.00 15.33
CA ALA A 218 12.12 -5.10 16.41
C ALA A 218 12.31 -3.62 16.02
N PHE A 219 13.43 -3.27 15.40
CA PHE A 219 13.68 -1.90 14.93
C PHE A 219 12.72 -1.46 13.82
N ARG A 220 12.36 -2.35 12.88
CA ARG A 220 11.35 -2.08 11.85
C ARG A 220 9.96 -1.87 12.47
N ARG A 221 9.55 -2.70 13.43
CA ARG A 221 8.31 -2.55 14.17
C ARG A 221 8.25 -1.23 14.92
N PHE A 222 9.31 -0.89 15.65
CA PHE A 222 9.43 0.42 16.28
C PHE A 222 9.28 1.57 15.28
N SER A 223 10.00 1.52 14.16
CA SER A 223 9.95 2.57 13.14
C SER A 223 8.56 2.74 12.54
N SER A 224 7.88 1.62 12.26
CA SER A 224 6.48 1.62 11.83
C SER A 224 5.56 2.28 12.87
N GLU A 225 5.71 1.96 14.14
CA GLU A 225 4.91 2.54 15.22
C GLU A 225 5.16 4.04 15.42
N GLN A 226 6.37 4.53 15.08
CA GLN A 226 6.64 5.97 15.10
C GLN A 226 5.84 6.72 14.02
N VAL A 227 5.65 6.13 12.85
CA VAL A 227 4.77 6.68 11.79
C VAL A 227 3.32 6.68 12.25
N VAL A 228 2.84 5.56 12.80
CA VAL A 228 1.47 5.45 13.34
C VAL A 228 1.22 6.50 14.40
N ALA A 229 2.13 6.62 15.39
CA ALA A 229 2.00 7.61 16.46
C ALA A 229 2.05 9.06 15.93
N PHE A 230 2.87 9.34 14.92
CA PHE A 230 2.94 10.66 14.29
C PHE A 230 1.64 11.02 13.56
N ASN A 231 1.02 10.05 12.85
CA ASN A 231 -0.29 10.24 12.24
C ASN A 231 -1.36 10.48 13.30
N LYS A 232 -1.41 9.64 14.33
CA LYS A 232 -2.39 9.72 15.42
C LYS A 232 -2.39 11.09 16.11
N GLU A 233 -1.20 11.64 16.40
CA GLU A 233 -1.09 13.00 16.99
C GLU A 233 -1.77 14.06 16.12
N GLN A 234 -1.61 14.02 14.82
CA GLN A 234 -2.25 14.96 13.91
C GLN A 234 -3.77 14.76 13.86
N VAL A 235 -4.22 13.50 13.76
CA VAL A 235 -5.64 13.14 13.77
C VAL A 235 -6.33 13.62 15.04
N GLU A 236 -5.75 13.36 16.23
CA GLU A 236 -6.29 13.77 17.51
C GLU A 236 -6.45 15.30 17.62
N ILE A 237 -5.49 16.06 17.08
CA ILE A 237 -5.56 17.53 17.05
C ILE A 237 -6.68 18.00 16.11
N ILE A 238 -6.76 17.45 14.91
CA ILE A 238 -7.81 17.82 13.94
C ILE A 238 -9.20 17.54 14.52
N ARG A 239 -9.39 16.37 15.15
CA ARG A 239 -10.66 15.97 15.77
C ARG A 239 -11.15 16.90 16.87
N GLN A 240 -10.26 17.64 17.55
CA GLN A 240 -10.67 18.64 18.55
C GLN A 240 -11.41 19.83 17.93
N HIS A 241 -11.28 20.06 16.62
CA HIS A 241 -11.78 21.24 15.93
C HIS A 241 -12.65 20.94 14.71
N SER A 242 -12.65 19.71 14.19
CA SER A 242 -13.34 19.33 12.96
C SER A 242 -14.00 17.98 13.06
N SER A 243 -15.21 17.88 12.48
CA SER A 243 -15.94 16.63 12.25
C SER A 243 -15.81 16.14 10.80
N ALA A 244 -15.11 16.87 9.94
CA ALA A 244 -14.86 16.45 8.56
C ALA A 244 -13.98 15.19 8.53
N PRO A 245 -14.19 14.27 7.58
CA PRO A 245 -13.40 13.06 7.48
C PRO A 245 -11.90 13.36 7.27
N ILE A 246 -11.07 12.50 7.88
CA ILE A 246 -9.61 12.60 7.80
C ILE A 246 -9.08 11.44 6.96
N SER A 247 -8.13 11.74 6.09
CA SER A 247 -7.45 10.78 5.23
C SER A 247 -5.93 10.91 5.31
N HIS A 248 -5.23 9.93 4.73
CA HIS A 248 -3.81 10.01 4.37
C HIS A 248 -3.61 9.38 2.99
N ASN A 249 -2.74 9.97 2.16
CA ASN A 249 -2.41 9.43 0.84
C ASN A 249 -1.20 8.49 0.93
N PHE A 250 -1.48 7.20 0.86
CA PHE A 250 -0.45 6.17 0.84
C PHE A 250 0.17 6.02 -0.56
N MET A 251 1.45 5.73 -0.62
CA MET A 251 2.12 5.41 -1.88
C MET A 251 2.13 3.89 -2.10
N GLY A 252 1.81 3.45 -3.32
CA GLY A 252 1.80 2.03 -3.68
C GLY A 252 3.15 1.36 -3.46
N ARG A 253 3.14 0.14 -2.92
CA ARG A 253 4.30 -0.69 -2.58
C ARG A 253 5.30 -0.03 -1.62
N ILE A 254 4.85 0.83 -0.74
CA ILE A 254 5.59 1.22 0.46
C ILE A 254 5.12 0.29 1.57
N THR A 255 6.01 -0.54 2.09
CA THR A 255 5.69 -1.61 3.05
C THR A 255 6.48 -1.48 4.36
N ASP A 256 7.22 -0.38 4.52
CA ASP A 256 8.08 -0.16 5.68
C ASP A 256 7.32 0.22 6.97
N PHE A 257 6.00 0.41 6.90
CA PHE A 257 5.14 0.66 8.06
C PHE A 257 3.75 0.03 7.85
N ASP A 258 3.02 -0.18 8.93
CA ASP A 258 1.71 -0.81 8.93
C ASP A 258 0.60 0.19 8.55
N HIS A 259 0.12 0.10 7.30
CA HIS A 259 -0.95 0.95 6.81
C HIS A 259 -2.30 0.63 7.47
N PHE A 260 -2.56 -0.61 7.89
CA PHE A 260 -3.77 -0.94 8.63
C PHE A 260 -3.83 -0.21 9.96
N LYS A 261 -2.70 -0.15 10.70
CA LYS A 261 -2.62 0.60 11.97
C LYS A 261 -2.83 2.11 11.76
N VAL A 262 -2.29 2.69 10.69
CA VAL A 262 -2.56 4.09 10.34
C VAL A 262 -4.04 4.27 9.97
N GLY A 263 -4.61 3.32 9.21
CA GLY A 263 -6.01 3.31 8.79
C GLY A 263 -7.01 3.26 9.96
N GLU A 264 -6.63 2.68 11.10
CA GLU A 264 -7.47 2.66 12.31
C GLU A 264 -7.82 4.08 12.83
N ASP A 265 -6.96 5.07 12.59
CA ASP A 265 -7.17 6.46 12.99
C ASP A 265 -7.89 7.30 11.91
N LEU A 266 -8.02 6.79 10.69
CA LEU A 266 -8.56 7.50 9.53
C LEU A 266 -10.04 7.16 9.27
N ASP A 267 -10.74 8.05 8.58
CA ASP A 267 -12.10 7.78 8.07
C ASP A 267 -12.08 7.28 6.63
N ILE A 268 -11.04 7.61 5.88
CA ILE A 268 -10.88 7.30 4.46
C ILE A 268 -9.41 6.97 4.21
N ALA A 269 -9.12 5.79 3.67
CA ALA A 269 -7.79 5.56 3.12
C ALA A 269 -7.72 6.18 1.71
N THR A 270 -6.62 6.89 1.42
CA THR A 270 -6.38 7.35 0.05
C THR A 270 -5.02 6.85 -0.44
N TRP A 271 -4.82 6.74 -1.75
CA TRP A 271 -3.54 6.34 -2.28
C TRP A 271 -3.22 6.98 -3.62
N ASP A 272 -1.97 6.90 -4.04
CA ASP A 272 -1.44 7.57 -5.21
C ASP A 272 -1.13 6.55 -6.29
N SER A 273 -1.88 6.63 -7.40
CA SER A 273 -1.90 5.67 -8.51
C SER A 273 -1.15 6.22 -9.72
N TYR A 274 0.04 5.68 -9.96
CA TYR A 274 0.91 6.04 -11.07
C TYR A 274 1.24 4.84 -11.96
N PRO A 275 0.26 4.32 -12.74
CA PRO A 275 0.36 3.05 -13.45
C PRO A 275 1.61 2.88 -14.30
N LEU A 276 1.97 3.91 -15.09
CA LEU A 276 3.13 3.83 -15.98
C LEU A 276 4.45 3.92 -15.22
N GLY A 277 4.53 4.83 -14.23
CA GLY A 277 5.73 4.96 -13.42
C GLY A 277 6.00 3.70 -12.59
N PHE A 278 4.98 3.11 -12.01
CA PHE A 278 5.11 1.89 -11.20
C PHE A 278 5.51 0.67 -12.01
N LEU A 279 5.04 0.55 -13.26
CA LEU A 279 5.45 -0.55 -14.15
C LEU A 279 6.98 -0.60 -14.31
N GLU A 280 7.62 0.58 -14.40
CA GLU A 280 9.05 0.70 -14.62
C GLU A 280 9.89 0.65 -13.33
N ASP A 281 9.31 1.07 -12.19
CA ASP A 281 10.06 1.30 -10.94
C ASP A 281 9.69 0.32 -9.82
N ARG A 282 8.42 -0.11 -9.70
CA ARG A 282 7.92 -0.77 -8.48
C ARG A 282 7.34 -2.16 -8.67
N VAL A 283 6.78 -2.49 -9.82
CA VAL A 283 6.12 -3.79 -10.04
C VAL A 283 7.13 -4.94 -9.96
N GLY A 284 8.34 -4.75 -10.47
CA GLY A 284 9.30 -5.82 -10.69
C GLY A 284 8.93 -6.68 -11.90
N ALA A 285 8.21 -6.07 -12.85
CA ALA A 285 7.77 -6.72 -14.09
C ALA A 285 8.96 -7.17 -14.96
N SER A 286 8.76 -8.24 -15.74
CA SER A 286 9.72 -8.66 -16.75
C SER A 286 9.85 -7.61 -17.86
N VAL A 287 10.94 -7.67 -18.61
CA VAL A 287 11.16 -6.76 -19.76
C VAL A 287 10.05 -6.93 -20.82
N GLU A 288 9.52 -8.13 -20.97
CA GLU A 288 8.42 -8.46 -21.88
C GLU A 288 7.12 -7.78 -21.43
N GLU A 289 6.79 -7.85 -20.14
CA GLU A 289 5.62 -7.16 -19.55
C GLU A 289 5.76 -5.64 -19.62
N GLN A 290 6.95 -5.10 -19.30
CA GLN A 290 7.23 -3.67 -19.42
C GLN A 290 7.00 -3.17 -20.86
N LYS A 291 7.42 -3.94 -21.87
CA LYS A 291 7.18 -3.61 -23.27
C LYS A 291 5.71 -3.73 -23.67
N ALA A 292 5.04 -4.80 -23.23
CA ALA A 292 3.64 -5.07 -23.56
C ALA A 292 2.70 -3.99 -23.00
N PHE A 293 2.96 -3.54 -21.75
CA PHE A 293 2.09 -2.62 -21.01
C PHE A 293 2.70 -1.23 -20.78
N SER A 294 3.73 -0.86 -21.54
CA SER A 294 4.50 0.40 -21.36
C SER A 294 3.65 1.67 -21.34
N ARG A 295 2.47 1.68 -21.97
CA ARG A 295 1.56 2.83 -22.06
C ARG A 295 0.22 2.60 -21.35
N GLN A 296 0.05 1.47 -20.67
CA GLN A 296 -1.17 1.05 -19.99
C GLN A 296 -0.96 0.85 -18.48
N GLY A 297 0.25 0.50 -18.05
CA GLY A 297 0.54 0.01 -16.70
C GLY A 297 0.25 -1.48 -16.55
N HIS A 298 0.77 -2.09 -15.50
CA HIS A 298 0.59 -3.52 -15.23
C HIS A 298 -0.88 -3.84 -14.92
N PRO A 299 -1.47 -4.90 -15.53
CA PRO A 299 -2.92 -5.18 -15.42
C PRO A 299 -3.45 -5.45 -14.01
N ASP A 300 -2.58 -5.81 -13.05
CA ASP A 300 -3.01 -6.21 -11.72
C ASP A 300 -2.46 -5.30 -10.59
N PHE A 301 -1.47 -4.42 -10.88
CA PHE A 301 -0.80 -3.67 -9.82
C PHE A 301 -1.70 -2.60 -9.18
N GLN A 302 -2.46 -1.84 -10.00
CA GLN A 302 -3.45 -0.88 -9.49
C GLN A 302 -4.57 -1.61 -8.75
N ALA A 303 -5.09 -2.68 -9.35
CA ALA A 303 -6.16 -3.48 -8.76
C ALA A 303 -5.79 -4.01 -7.36
N PHE A 304 -4.56 -4.51 -7.18
CA PHE A 304 -4.04 -4.92 -5.88
C PHE A 304 -4.10 -3.80 -4.85
N HIS A 305 -3.63 -2.61 -5.21
CA HIS A 305 -3.63 -1.47 -4.29
C HIS A 305 -5.03 -0.89 -4.07
N HIS A 306 -5.92 -0.94 -5.05
CA HIS A 306 -7.33 -0.59 -4.88
C HIS A 306 -7.99 -1.49 -3.81
N ASP A 307 -7.78 -2.81 -3.89
CA ASP A 307 -8.32 -3.75 -2.91
C ASP A 307 -7.64 -3.59 -1.54
N LEU A 308 -6.32 -3.31 -1.50
CA LEU A 308 -5.58 -3.05 -0.26
C LEU A 308 -6.09 -1.80 0.46
N TYR A 309 -6.22 -0.68 -0.24
CA TYR A 309 -6.67 0.56 0.42
C TYR A 309 -8.16 0.58 0.70
N ARG A 310 -8.97 -0.23 0.00
CA ARG A 310 -10.33 -0.52 0.43
C ARG A 310 -10.35 -1.22 1.79
N ALA A 311 -9.47 -2.18 2.03
CA ALA A 311 -9.33 -2.85 3.32
C ALA A 311 -8.79 -1.92 4.41
N VAL A 312 -7.72 -1.15 4.13
CA VAL A 312 -7.14 -0.17 5.07
C VAL A 312 -8.17 0.88 5.50
N GLY A 313 -9.01 1.35 4.57
CA GLY A 313 -10.06 2.33 4.83
C GLY A 313 -11.38 1.71 5.28
N GLN A 314 -11.41 0.42 5.63
CA GLN A 314 -12.62 -0.27 6.12
C GLN A 314 -13.82 -0.10 5.17
N GLY A 315 -13.55 -0.21 3.87
CA GLY A 315 -14.51 -0.04 2.78
C GLY A 315 -14.56 1.37 2.17
N ARG A 316 -14.00 2.40 2.84
CA ARG A 316 -13.98 3.78 2.34
C ARG A 316 -12.58 4.17 1.84
N TRP A 317 -12.47 4.41 0.55
CA TRP A 317 -11.18 4.77 -0.03
C TRP A 317 -11.28 5.64 -1.28
N TRP A 318 -10.21 6.39 -1.58
CA TRP A 318 -10.09 7.24 -2.75
C TRP A 318 -8.74 7.02 -3.44
N VAL A 319 -8.66 7.38 -4.72
CA VAL A 319 -7.38 7.72 -5.35
C VAL A 319 -7.16 9.21 -5.15
N MET A 320 -6.11 9.59 -4.39
CA MET A 320 -5.81 10.99 -4.16
C MET A 320 -4.98 11.58 -5.30
N GLU A 321 -4.12 10.77 -5.91
CA GLU A 321 -3.26 11.18 -7.01
C GLU A 321 -3.32 10.17 -8.16
N GLN A 322 -4.22 10.39 -9.11
CA GLN A 322 -4.28 9.60 -10.33
C GLN A 322 -3.37 10.21 -11.39
N GLN A 323 -2.51 9.39 -12.00
CA GLN A 323 -1.63 9.78 -13.09
C GLN A 323 -2.43 10.30 -14.30
N PRO A 324 -2.20 11.55 -14.79
CA PRO A 324 -2.90 12.09 -15.96
C PRO A 324 -2.07 12.01 -17.26
N GLY A 325 -0.79 11.65 -17.17
CA GLY A 325 0.15 11.64 -18.28
C GLY A 325 1.53 11.18 -17.85
N PRO A 326 2.61 11.53 -18.56
CA PRO A 326 3.97 11.20 -18.12
C PRO A 326 4.26 11.70 -16.70
N VAL A 327 4.92 10.87 -15.89
CA VAL A 327 5.58 11.28 -14.66
C VAL A 327 7.02 11.73 -14.95
N ASN A 328 7.81 12.11 -13.93
CA ASN A 328 9.20 12.56 -14.14
C ASN A 328 10.23 11.75 -13.36
N TRP A 329 9.79 10.79 -12.54
CA TRP A 329 10.64 10.08 -11.58
C TRP A 329 10.95 8.63 -11.96
N ALA A 330 10.19 8.04 -12.90
CA ALA A 330 10.46 6.70 -13.37
C ALA A 330 11.62 6.67 -14.38
N PRO A 331 12.29 5.51 -14.60
CA PRO A 331 13.34 5.37 -15.61
C PRO A 331 12.88 5.72 -17.02
N TYR A 332 11.61 5.40 -17.34
CA TYR A 332 10.96 5.72 -18.62
C TYR A 332 9.56 6.28 -18.35
N ASN A 333 9.20 7.37 -19.05
CA ASN A 333 7.99 8.14 -18.77
C ASN A 333 7.18 8.36 -20.08
N PRO A 334 6.57 7.33 -20.65
CA PRO A 334 5.79 7.45 -21.87
C PRO A 334 4.46 8.18 -21.67
N VAL A 335 3.88 8.67 -22.73
CA VAL A 335 2.48 9.14 -22.76
C VAL A 335 1.56 7.92 -22.73
N PRO A 336 0.50 7.91 -21.92
CA PRO A 336 -0.48 6.81 -21.91
C PRO A 336 -1.17 6.66 -23.29
N LEU A 337 -1.68 5.47 -23.58
CA LEU A 337 -2.58 5.30 -24.72
C LEU A 337 -3.83 6.17 -24.54
N PRO A 338 -4.38 6.73 -25.63
CA PRO A 338 -5.67 7.44 -25.56
C PRO A 338 -6.75 6.54 -24.94
N GLY A 339 -7.46 7.06 -23.96
CA GLY A 339 -8.49 6.34 -23.20
C GLY A 339 -8.00 5.79 -21.86
N MET A 340 -6.69 5.71 -21.61
CA MET A 340 -6.18 5.09 -20.37
C MET A 340 -6.47 5.89 -19.11
N VAL A 341 -6.54 7.23 -19.16
CA VAL A 341 -6.89 8.03 -17.98
C VAL A 341 -8.34 7.77 -17.58
N ARG A 342 -9.25 7.69 -18.55
CA ARG A 342 -10.64 7.25 -18.32
C ARG A 342 -10.70 5.81 -17.79
N PHE A 343 -9.93 4.91 -18.39
CA PHE A 343 -9.86 3.50 -18.02
C PHE A 343 -9.43 3.31 -16.55
N TRP A 344 -8.29 3.89 -16.11
CA TRP A 344 -7.79 3.81 -14.74
C TRP A 344 -8.79 4.40 -13.74
N THR A 345 -9.47 5.48 -14.13
CA THR A 345 -10.49 6.11 -13.29
C THR A 345 -11.67 5.15 -13.06
N TRP A 346 -12.14 4.49 -14.12
CA TRP A 346 -13.22 3.50 -13.99
C TRP A 346 -12.77 2.22 -13.30
N GLU A 347 -11.52 1.80 -13.46
CA GLU A 347 -10.97 0.66 -12.72
C GLU A 347 -11.01 0.93 -11.20
N ALA A 348 -10.60 2.11 -10.76
CA ALA A 348 -10.72 2.51 -9.35
C ALA A 348 -12.19 2.48 -8.89
N PHE A 349 -13.13 3.00 -9.68
CA PHE A 349 -14.56 2.94 -9.35
C PHE A 349 -15.13 1.52 -9.34
N ALA A 350 -14.65 0.63 -10.21
CA ALA A 350 -15.02 -0.78 -10.22
C ALA A 350 -14.52 -1.54 -8.98
N HIS A 351 -13.47 -1.03 -8.31
CA HIS A 351 -12.98 -1.54 -7.04
C HIS A 351 -13.57 -0.81 -5.81
N GLY A 352 -14.52 0.12 -6.02
CA GLY A 352 -15.27 0.78 -4.95
C GLY A 352 -14.70 2.13 -4.49
N ALA A 353 -13.86 2.80 -5.28
CA ALA A 353 -13.42 4.17 -4.95
C ALA A 353 -14.61 5.14 -4.87
N GLU A 354 -14.62 6.02 -3.87
CA GLU A 354 -15.60 7.12 -3.77
C GLU A 354 -15.19 8.32 -4.64
N VAL A 355 -13.86 8.61 -4.68
CA VAL A 355 -13.30 9.74 -5.41
C VAL A 355 -12.05 9.30 -6.15
N VAL A 356 -11.87 9.80 -7.37
CA VAL A 356 -10.59 9.76 -8.10
C VAL A 356 -10.14 11.20 -8.35
N SER A 357 -9.01 11.56 -7.76
CA SER A 357 -8.40 12.89 -7.84
C SER A 357 -7.13 12.83 -8.68
N PHE A 358 -6.97 13.74 -9.62
CA PHE A 358 -5.84 13.73 -10.55
C PHE A 358 -4.67 14.55 -10.00
N PHE A 359 -3.45 14.02 -10.09
CA PHE A 359 -2.26 14.77 -9.79
C PHE A 359 -1.58 15.21 -11.10
N ARG A 360 -1.74 16.47 -11.47
CA ARG A 360 -2.31 17.64 -10.81
C ARG A 360 -3.17 18.45 -11.78
N TRP A 361 -3.82 19.49 -11.30
CA TRP A 361 -4.60 20.39 -12.17
C TRP A 361 -3.77 20.96 -13.31
N ARG A 362 -2.59 21.53 -13.02
CA ARG A 362 -1.72 22.12 -14.03
C ARG A 362 -0.28 21.71 -13.82
N GLN A 363 0.38 21.27 -14.87
CA GLN A 363 1.82 21.02 -14.90
C GLN A 363 2.58 22.32 -14.58
N VAL A 364 3.49 22.27 -13.62
CA VAL A 364 4.32 23.42 -13.24
C VAL A 364 5.49 23.61 -14.21
N PRO A 365 5.85 24.84 -14.58
CA PRO A 365 6.98 25.10 -15.46
C PRO A 365 8.32 25.27 -14.72
N PHE A 366 8.41 24.86 -13.47
CA PHE A 366 9.58 25.05 -12.60
C PHE A 366 9.75 23.90 -11.61
N ALA A 367 10.90 23.87 -10.93
CA ALA A 367 11.29 22.93 -9.87
C ALA A 367 11.33 21.45 -10.31
N GLN A 368 11.31 20.54 -9.34
CA GLN A 368 11.60 19.14 -9.57
C GLN A 368 10.55 18.42 -10.43
N GLU A 369 9.30 18.84 -10.38
CA GLU A 369 8.18 18.20 -11.08
C GLU A 369 7.74 18.93 -12.36
N GLN A 370 8.62 19.74 -12.95
CA GLN A 370 8.30 20.47 -14.19
C GLN A 370 7.98 19.54 -15.38
N MET A 371 8.40 18.27 -15.34
CA MET A 371 8.08 17.28 -16.36
C MET A 371 6.93 16.36 -15.97
N HIS A 372 6.36 16.53 -14.76
CA HIS A 372 5.18 15.77 -14.34
C HIS A 372 3.92 16.37 -14.97
N ALA A 373 3.19 15.57 -15.73
CA ALA A 373 1.99 16.03 -16.43
C ALA A 373 0.88 16.50 -15.46
N GLY A 374 0.00 17.36 -15.96
CA GLY A 374 -1.23 17.75 -15.31
C GLY A 374 -2.44 17.62 -16.24
N LEU A 375 -3.64 17.93 -15.75
CA LEU A 375 -4.83 18.08 -16.58
C LEU A 375 -4.71 19.27 -17.54
N LEU A 376 -3.97 20.29 -17.14
CA LEU A 376 -3.55 21.39 -17.99
C LEU A 376 -2.05 21.34 -18.21
N ARG A 377 -1.63 21.76 -19.42
CA ARG A 377 -0.23 22.01 -19.79
C ARG A 377 0.29 23.26 -19.05
N PRO A 378 1.62 23.50 -19.03
CA PRO A 378 2.19 24.70 -18.38
C PRO A 378 1.63 26.02 -18.92
N ASP A 379 1.26 26.07 -20.22
CA ASP A 379 0.65 27.23 -20.87
C ASP A 379 -0.85 27.44 -20.53
N GLY A 380 -1.44 26.50 -19.71
CA GLY A 380 -2.85 26.54 -19.32
C GLY A 380 -3.82 25.97 -20.35
N GLN A 381 -3.31 25.42 -21.47
CA GLN A 381 -4.13 24.69 -22.42
C GLN A 381 -4.46 23.30 -21.90
N ALA A 382 -5.56 22.72 -22.40
CA ALA A 382 -5.97 21.37 -22.05
C ALA A 382 -4.92 20.32 -22.46
N ALA A 383 -4.52 19.46 -21.52
CA ALA A 383 -3.84 18.21 -21.83
C ALA A 383 -4.87 17.14 -22.27
N PRO A 384 -4.45 16.04 -22.91
CA PRO A 384 -5.37 14.96 -23.30
C PRO A 384 -6.22 14.44 -22.15
N ALA A 385 -5.64 14.28 -20.97
CA ALA A 385 -6.31 13.80 -19.74
C ALA A 385 -7.51 14.66 -19.32
N LEU A 386 -7.52 15.97 -19.59
CA LEU A 386 -8.67 16.81 -19.25
C LEU A 386 -9.95 16.39 -19.98
N LYS A 387 -9.82 15.98 -21.25
CA LYS A 387 -10.97 15.50 -22.04
C LYS A 387 -11.49 14.18 -21.51
N GLU A 388 -10.58 13.28 -21.14
CA GLU A 388 -10.94 11.99 -20.56
C GLU A 388 -11.60 12.14 -19.17
N ALA A 389 -11.09 13.04 -18.33
CA ALA A 389 -11.72 13.38 -17.05
C ALA A 389 -13.13 13.97 -17.23
N ALA A 390 -13.32 14.88 -18.19
CA ALA A 390 -14.64 15.43 -18.52
C ALA A 390 -15.59 14.35 -19.07
N GLN A 391 -15.09 13.39 -19.84
CA GLN A 391 -15.88 12.24 -20.31
C GLN A 391 -16.34 11.39 -19.13
N VAL A 392 -15.44 11.04 -18.20
CA VAL A 392 -15.81 10.30 -16.98
C VAL A 392 -16.85 11.06 -16.18
N ALA A 393 -16.68 12.37 -16.00
CA ALA A 393 -17.67 13.19 -15.28
C ALA A 393 -19.07 13.11 -15.91
N ALA A 394 -19.16 13.10 -17.23
CA ALA A 394 -20.42 12.90 -17.95
C ALA A 394 -21.00 11.48 -17.73
N GLU A 395 -20.15 10.46 -17.80
CA GLU A 395 -20.55 9.05 -17.58
C GLU A 395 -21.01 8.78 -16.15
N LEU A 396 -20.52 9.54 -15.16
CA LEU A 396 -20.93 9.42 -13.76
C LEU A 396 -22.35 9.91 -13.48
N SER A 397 -22.96 10.70 -14.38
CA SER A 397 -24.36 11.17 -14.21
C SER A 397 -25.36 10.01 -14.10
N ASP A 398 -25.08 8.92 -14.80
CA ASP A 398 -25.94 7.73 -14.89
C ASP A 398 -25.36 6.52 -14.13
N ALA A 399 -24.23 6.72 -13.43
CA ALA A 399 -23.60 5.65 -12.66
C ALA A 399 -24.30 5.44 -11.30
N PRO A 400 -24.45 4.18 -10.84
CA PRO A 400 -24.97 3.88 -9.52
C PRO A 400 -24.02 4.39 -8.43
N ASP A 401 -24.52 4.41 -7.20
CA ASP A 401 -23.69 4.65 -6.02
C ASP A 401 -22.63 3.56 -5.86
N VAL A 402 -21.57 3.89 -5.09
CA VAL A 402 -20.49 2.94 -4.78
C VAL A 402 -21.07 1.71 -4.07
N SER A 403 -20.75 0.52 -4.55
CA SER A 403 -21.05 -0.73 -3.87
C SER A 403 -20.04 -1.00 -2.75
N THR A 404 -20.52 -1.56 -1.63
CA THR A 404 -19.71 -2.03 -0.51
C THR A 404 -19.75 -3.55 -0.38
N ALA A 405 -20.26 -4.26 -1.39
CA ALA A 405 -20.37 -5.72 -1.35
C ALA A 405 -18.98 -6.37 -1.25
N SER A 406 -18.86 -7.36 -0.38
CA SER A 406 -17.70 -8.25 -0.29
C SER A 406 -17.63 -9.20 -1.49
N VAL A 407 -16.49 -9.81 -1.71
CA VAL A 407 -16.25 -10.83 -2.73
C VAL A 407 -16.02 -12.20 -2.08
N GLU A 408 -16.02 -13.27 -2.87
CA GLU A 408 -16.02 -14.65 -2.36
C GLU A 408 -14.65 -15.17 -1.90
N LEU A 409 -13.54 -14.45 -2.23
CA LEU A 409 -12.18 -14.87 -1.94
C LEU A 409 -11.38 -13.74 -1.29
N ALA A 410 -10.70 -14.06 -0.19
CA ALA A 410 -9.79 -13.15 0.48
C ALA A 410 -8.33 -13.62 0.43
N VAL A 411 -7.41 -12.67 0.41
CA VAL A 411 -5.97 -12.90 0.60
C VAL A 411 -5.51 -12.05 1.79
N ILE A 412 -4.88 -12.69 2.77
CA ILE A 412 -4.29 -11.97 3.92
C ILE A 412 -3.02 -11.27 3.46
N PHE A 413 -2.94 -9.97 3.74
CA PHE A 413 -1.74 -9.15 3.57
C PHE A 413 -1.28 -8.58 4.91
N ASP A 414 0.03 -8.64 5.19
CA ASP A 414 0.58 -8.27 6.48
C ASP A 414 1.92 -7.53 6.32
N TYR A 415 2.03 -6.34 6.90
CA TYR A 415 3.23 -5.51 6.83
C TYR A 415 4.37 -6.05 7.72
N ASP A 416 4.05 -6.71 8.84
CA ASP A 416 5.04 -7.36 9.69
C ASP A 416 5.67 -8.58 8.99
N ALA A 417 4.87 -9.31 8.20
CA ALA A 417 5.39 -10.39 7.35
C ALA A 417 6.37 -9.85 6.31
N ASP A 418 6.07 -8.74 5.65
CA ASP A 418 6.99 -8.12 4.69
C ASP A 418 8.29 -7.68 5.37
N ALA A 419 8.20 -7.08 6.55
CA ALA A 419 9.36 -6.73 7.38
C ALA A 419 10.20 -7.98 7.74
N ALA A 420 9.57 -9.07 8.19
CA ALA A 420 10.24 -10.31 8.54
C ALA A 420 10.95 -10.95 7.33
N TRP A 421 10.28 -10.99 6.16
CA TRP A 421 10.90 -11.46 4.92
C TRP A 421 12.08 -10.59 4.48
N SER A 422 12.00 -9.27 4.66
CA SER A 422 13.10 -8.37 4.32
C SER A 422 14.33 -8.56 5.22
N VAL A 423 14.13 -8.99 6.47
CA VAL A 423 15.20 -9.31 7.44
C VAL A 423 15.85 -10.65 7.12
N GLN A 424 15.06 -11.67 6.78
CA GLN A 424 15.54 -13.00 6.39
C GLN A 424 14.90 -13.47 5.07
N PRO A 425 15.29 -12.94 3.91
CA PRO A 425 14.68 -13.31 2.63
C PRO A 425 14.94 -14.77 2.24
N HIS A 426 16.03 -15.39 2.68
CA HIS A 426 16.48 -16.75 2.33
C HIS A 426 16.84 -16.95 0.85
N GLY A 427 16.88 -15.90 0.06
CA GLY A 427 17.28 -15.92 -1.35
C GLY A 427 17.26 -14.52 -1.95
N ALA A 428 18.06 -14.29 -2.98
CA ALA A 428 18.31 -12.95 -3.55
C ALA A 428 17.06 -12.28 -4.16
N THR A 429 16.08 -13.07 -4.61
CA THR A 429 14.90 -12.57 -5.34
C THR A 429 13.59 -12.83 -4.59
N LEU A 430 13.67 -13.29 -3.34
CA LEU A 430 12.50 -13.65 -2.55
C LEU A 430 11.99 -12.43 -1.76
N SER A 431 10.71 -12.13 -1.87
CA SER A 431 10.03 -11.08 -1.11
C SER A 431 8.59 -11.49 -0.81
N TYR A 432 8.07 -11.04 0.32
CA TYR A 432 6.68 -11.28 0.71
C TYR A 432 5.71 -10.66 -0.29
N PHE A 433 5.89 -9.38 -0.59
CA PHE A 433 5.06 -8.70 -1.59
C PHE A 433 5.04 -9.45 -2.92
N GLY A 434 6.19 -9.91 -3.42
CA GLY A 434 6.29 -10.65 -4.68
C GLY A 434 5.48 -11.94 -4.66
N LEU A 435 5.54 -12.72 -3.57
CA LEU A 435 4.75 -13.97 -3.43
C LEU A 435 3.25 -13.67 -3.42
N VAL A 436 2.81 -12.70 -2.61
CA VAL A 436 1.40 -12.31 -2.51
C VAL A 436 0.88 -11.77 -3.83
N PHE A 437 1.68 -10.95 -4.51
CA PHE A 437 1.31 -10.35 -5.79
C PHE A 437 1.22 -11.39 -6.92
N ASP A 438 2.14 -12.36 -6.99
CA ASP A 438 2.06 -13.44 -7.96
C ASP A 438 0.80 -14.30 -7.78
N LEU A 439 0.44 -14.61 -6.52
CA LEU A 439 -0.81 -15.29 -6.18
C LEU A 439 -2.04 -14.46 -6.61
N TYR A 440 -2.03 -13.17 -6.29
CA TYR A 440 -3.10 -12.24 -6.66
C TYR A 440 -3.27 -12.17 -8.19
N CYS A 441 -2.18 -12.06 -8.95
CA CYS A 441 -2.20 -12.06 -10.42
C CYS A 441 -2.83 -13.33 -10.98
N ALA A 442 -2.49 -14.50 -10.42
CA ALA A 442 -3.05 -15.78 -10.85
C ALA A 442 -4.57 -15.85 -10.60
N LEU A 443 -5.04 -15.40 -9.44
CA LEU A 443 -6.48 -15.30 -9.13
C LEU A 443 -7.20 -14.37 -10.10
N ARG A 444 -6.61 -13.23 -10.43
CA ARG A 444 -7.16 -12.28 -11.41
C ARG A 444 -7.21 -12.86 -12.83
N LYS A 445 -6.21 -13.67 -13.22
CA LYS A 445 -6.21 -14.40 -14.50
C LYS A 445 -7.29 -15.48 -14.57
N LEU A 446 -7.77 -15.97 -13.43
CA LEU A 446 -8.94 -16.86 -13.31
C LEU A 446 -10.28 -16.08 -13.23
N GLY A 447 -10.28 -14.76 -13.47
CA GLY A 447 -11.48 -13.93 -13.46
C GLY A 447 -12.07 -13.67 -12.07
N ILE A 448 -11.31 -13.95 -11.02
CA ILE A 448 -11.75 -13.85 -9.62
C ILE A 448 -11.55 -12.43 -9.11
N SER A 449 -12.58 -11.88 -8.47
CA SER A 449 -12.45 -10.67 -7.64
C SER A 449 -11.90 -11.05 -6.27
N VAL A 450 -10.95 -10.27 -5.77
CA VAL A 450 -10.21 -10.57 -4.54
C VAL A 450 -10.42 -9.45 -3.53
N ASP A 451 -10.58 -9.80 -2.25
CA ASP A 451 -10.42 -8.90 -1.12
C ASP A 451 -9.03 -9.11 -0.50
N LEU A 452 -8.34 -8.00 -0.20
CA LEU A 452 -7.20 -8.05 0.70
C LEU A 452 -7.69 -7.77 2.12
N ILE A 453 -7.23 -8.56 3.09
CA ILE A 453 -7.63 -8.42 4.49
C ILE A 453 -6.41 -8.44 5.41
N SER A 454 -6.55 -7.84 6.60
CA SER A 454 -5.50 -7.83 7.61
C SER A 454 -5.31 -9.21 8.24
N SER A 455 -4.09 -9.53 8.67
CA SER A 455 -3.78 -10.69 9.51
C SER A 455 -4.45 -10.68 10.89
N LYS A 456 -5.10 -9.58 11.27
CA LYS A 456 -5.91 -9.46 12.50
C LYS A 456 -7.32 -10.02 12.34
N GLU A 457 -7.78 -10.26 11.10
CA GLU A 457 -9.12 -10.82 10.85
C GLU A 457 -9.24 -12.24 11.41
N ARG A 458 -10.39 -12.57 11.96
CA ARG A 458 -10.70 -13.88 12.55
C ARG A 458 -12.04 -14.46 12.08
N ASP A 459 -12.91 -13.63 11.51
CA ASP A 459 -14.19 -14.06 10.94
C ASP A 459 -14.08 -14.16 9.42
N PHE A 460 -13.99 -15.39 8.94
CA PHE A 460 -13.89 -15.69 7.51
C PHE A 460 -15.23 -16.19 6.93
N SER A 461 -16.34 -16.08 7.66
CA SER A 461 -17.64 -16.65 7.29
C SER A 461 -18.20 -16.14 5.97
N GLU A 462 -17.82 -14.95 5.54
CA GLU A 462 -18.24 -14.37 4.25
C GLU A 462 -17.42 -14.90 3.06
N TYR A 463 -16.27 -15.56 3.30
CA TYR A 463 -15.38 -16.00 2.23
C TYR A 463 -15.49 -17.50 2.01
N LYS A 464 -15.65 -17.90 0.76
CA LYS A 464 -15.57 -19.31 0.32
C LYS A 464 -14.14 -19.83 0.34
N MET A 465 -13.15 -18.93 0.16
CA MET A 465 -11.73 -19.26 0.22
C MET A 465 -10.92 -18.12 0.83
N VAL A 466 -9.97 -18.47 1.71
CA VAL A 466 -9.00 -17.54 2.29
C VAL A 466 -7.59 -18.04 1.99
N CYS A 467 -6.77 -17.18 1.41
CA CYS A 467 -5.36 -17.45 1.12
C CYS A 467 -4.45 -16.72 2.10
N VAL A 468 -3.47 -17.42 2.64
CA VAL A 468 -2.50 -16.92 3.64
C VAL A 468 -1.08 -17.18 3.11
N PRO A 469 -0.61 -16.44 2.10
CA PRO A 469 0.73 -16.63 1.56
C PRO A 469 1.79 -16.01 2.47
N GLY A 470 2.78 -16.77 2.88
CA GLY A 470 4.03 -16.27 3.44
C GLY A 470 3.96 -15.54 4.79
N LEU A 471 2.90 -15.72 5.56
CA LEU A 471 2.73 -15.09 6.88
C LEU A 471 3.66 -15.74 7.91
N MET A 472 4.92 -15.29 7.97
CA MET A 472 5.98 -15.92 8.77
C MET A 472 5.60 -16.12 10.23
N HIS A 473 4.99 -15.12 10.86
CA HIS A 473 4.45 -15.23 12.22
C HIS A 473 2.93 -15.35 12.17
N MET A 474 2.40 -16.41 12.76
CA MET A 474 0.97 -16.63 12.92
C MET A 474 0.63 -16.85 14.39
N THR A 475 -0.29 -16.06 14.91
CA THR A 475 -0.80 -16.24 16.27
C THR A 475 -1.67 -17.51 16.38
N SER A 476 -1.74 -18.10 17.57
CA SER A 476 -2.51 -19.34 17.79
C SER A 476 -4.00 -19.19 17.48
N ASP A 477 -4.58 -18.01 17.74
CA ASP A 477 -5.97 -17.70 17.42
C ASP A 477 -6.21 -17.60 15.91
N LEU A 478 -5.27 -17.05 15.12
CA LEU A 478 -5.37 -17.06 13.66
C LEU A 478 -5.27 -18.49 13.09
N LYS A 479 -4.32 -19.30 13.58
CA LYS A 479 -4.21 -20.71 13.21
C LYS A 479 -5.52 -21.45 13.48
N GLN A 480 -6.13 -21.23 14.64
CA GLN A 480 -7.40 -21.83 15.03
C GLN A 480 -8.56 -21.34 14.16
N ALA A 481 -8.65 -20.04 13.85
CA ALA A 481 -9.67 -19.48 12.99
C ALA A 481 -9.62 -20.08 11.57
N LEU A 482 -8.42 -20.19 10.99
CA LEU A 482 -8.22 -20.82 9.68
C LEU A 482 -8.55 -22.32 9.68
N ALA A 483 -8.19 -23.03 10.76
CA ALA A 483 -8.50 -24.45 10.91
C ALA A 483 -10.01 -24.73 11.09
N SER A 484 -10.74 -23.76 11.64
CA SER A 484 -12.20 -23.85 11.88
C SER A 484 -13.03 -23.25 10.76
N ASN A 485 -12.38 -22.65 9.75
CA ASN A 485 -13.08 -22.01 8.62
C ASN A 485 -13.89 -23.06 7.84
N SER A 486 -15.15 -22.74 7.52
CA SER A 486 -16.02 -23.59 6.70
C SER A 486 -15.63 -23.59 5.22
N GLY A 487 -15.03 -22.51 4.73
CA GLY A 487 -14.45 -22.37 3.39
C GLY A 487 -13.08 -23.02 3.28
N VAL A 488 -12.47 -22.93 2.09
CA VAL A 488 -11.11 -23.40 1.85
C VAL A 488 -10.09 -22.42 2.48
N SER A 489 -9.17 -22.94 3.30
CA SER A 489 -8.02 -22.18 3.82
C SER A 489 -6.75 -22.66 3.13
N LEU A 490 -6.20 -21.85 2.22
CA LEU A 490 -4.93 -22.08 1.55
C LEU A 490 -3.81 -21.36 2.31
N ILE A 491 -2.93 -22.11 2.97
CA ILE A 491 -1.79 -21.59 3.70
C ILE A 491 -0.55 -21.78 2.82
N GLY A 492 0.19 -20.70 2.56
CA GLY A 492 1.29 -20.71 1.61
C GLY A 492 2.66 -20.92 2.25
N PRO A 493 3.72 -20.94 1.46
CA PRO A 493 5.06 -21.24 1.95
C PRO A 493 5.53 -20.23 2.99
N ARG A 494 6.37 -20.67 3.93
CA ARG A 494 6.91 -19.90 5.06
C ARG A 494 5.87 -19.37 6.05
N SER A 495 4.61 -19.79 5.94
CA SER A 495 3.59 -19.42 6.92
C SER A 495 3.85 -20.14 8.25
N ALA A 496 3.72 -19.42 9.37
CA ALA A 496 4.06 -19.84 10.72
C ALA A 496 5.52 -20.32 10.90
N ALA A 497 6.43 -19.97 9.98
CA ALA A 497 7.82 -20.41 9.99
C ALA A 497 8.67 -19.80 11.10
N ARG A 498 8.20 -18.73 11.73
CA ARG A 498 8.88 -18.00 12.82
C ARG A 498 7.88 -17.58 13.89
N ASP A 499 8.39 -17.43 15.11
CA ASP A 499 7.66 -16.73 16.17
C ASP A 499 7.83 -15.19 16.05
N ALA A 500 7.30 -14.44 17.02
CA ALA A 500 7.35 -12.99 17.03
C ALA A 500 8.78 -12.42 17.10
N HIS A 501 9.78 -13.23 17.48
CA HIS A 501 11.19 -12.86 17.62
C HIS A 501 12.11 -13.59 16.62
N MET A 502 11.56 -14.03 15.50
CA MET A 502 12.29 -14.71 14.42
C MET A 502 12.89 -16.08 14.78
N THR A 503 12.47 -16.69 15.90
CA THR A 503 12.89 -18.03 16.29
C THR A 503 12.07 -19.08 15.51
N ILE A 504 12.69 -20.19 15.15
CA ILE A 504 11.98 -21.34 14.59
C ILE A 504 11.18 -22.03 15.71
N PRO A 505 9.84 -22.08 15.61
CA PRO A 505 9.01 -22.64 16.69
C PRO A 505 9.18 -24.15 16.84
N GLN A 506 8.82 -24.63 18.04
CA GLN A 506 8.70 -26.05 18.32
C GLN A 506 7.28 -26.31 18.87
N PRO A 507 6.52 -27.23 18.23
CA PRO A 507 6.89 -28.12 17.12
C PRO A 507 7.24 -27.37 15.86
N LEU A 508 7.91 -28.06 14.90
CA LEU A 508 8.30 -27.46 13.62
C LEU A 508 7.08 -26.95 12.83
N PRO A 509 7.24 -25.87 12.05
CA PRO A 509 6.15 -25.27 11.27
C PRO A 509 5.54 -26.24 10.26
N PRO A 510 4.28 -25.98 9.80
CA PRO A 510 3.46 -24.82 10.12
C PRO A 510 2.65 -24.97 11.42
N ASP A 511 2.53 -26.17 11.99
CA ASP A 511 1.79 -26.47 13.22
C ASP A 511 0.38 -25.86 13.20
N ILE A 512 -0.41 -26.24 12.21
CA ILE A 512 -1.82 -25.82 12.05
C ILE A 512 -2.73 -26.92 12.61
N PRO A 513 -3.70 -26.59 13.49
CA PRO A 513 -4.65 -27.56 14.01
C PRO A 513 -5.35 -28.36 12.90
N HIS A 514 -5.45 -29.66 13.05
CA HIS A 514 -6.09 -30.61 12.11
C HIS A 514 -5.38 -30.80 10.76
N LEU A 515 -4.18 -30.26 10.59
CA LEU A 515 -3.37 -30.44 9.39
C LEU A 515 -2.04 -31.09 9.75
N ASP A 516 -1.90 -32.37 9.43
CA ASP A 516 -0.68 -33.13 9.68
C ASP A 516 0.34 -32.88 8.57
N VAL A 517 1.04 -31.76 8.68
CA VAL A 517 2.13 -31.32 7.79
C VAL A 517 3.24 -30.71 8.62
N THR A 518 4.46 -31.11 8.35
CA THR A 518 5.68 -30.53 8.95
C THR A 518 6.66 -30.16 7.86
N VAL A 519 7.30 -29.00 8.00
CA VAL A 519 8.39 -28.53 7.14
C VAL A 519 9.71 -29.02 7.75
N SER A 520 10.33 -30.03 7.14
CA SER A 520 11.58 -30.63 7.61
C SER A 520 12.83 -29.94 7.07
N ALA A 521 12.75 -29.33 5.89
CA ALA A 521 13.82 -28.55 5.28
C ALA A 521 13.28 -27.49 4.33
N VAL A 522 14.10 -26.47 4.05
CA VAL A 522 13.77 -25.39 3.12
C VAL A 522 14.95 -25.15 2.16
N GLU A 523 14.64 -24.77 0.93
CA GLU A 523 15.66 -24.43 -0.06
C GLU A 523 15.25 -23.22 -0.91
N SER A 524 16.23 -22.41 -1.27
CA SER A 524 16.07 -21.38 -2.31
C SER A 524 16.70 -21.87 -3.61
N LEU A 525 15.98 -21.68 -4.70
CA LEU A 525 16.37 -22.15 -6.03
C LEU A 525 16.99 -21.01 -6.84
N ARG A 526 17.97 -21.37 -7.68
CA ARG A 526 18.45 -20.44 -8.70
C ARG A 526 17.36 -20.15 -9.72
N PRO A 527 17.19 -18.92 -10.21
CA PRO A 527 16.16 -18.57 -11.20
C PRO A 527 16.22 -19.39 -12.50
N ASP A 528 17.41 -19.86 -12.87
CA ASP A 528 17.68 -20.68 -14.05
C ASP A 528 17.51 -22.21 -13.82
N MET A 529 17.11 -22.61 -12.60
CA MET A 529 16.91 -24.01 -12.20
C MET A 529 15.54 -24.23 -11.55
N PRO A 530 14.43 -23.94 -12.22
CA PRO A 530 13.09 -24.22 -11.69
C PRO A 530 12.83 -25.73 -11.61
N ILE A 531 11.98 -26.16 -10.69
CA ILE A 531 11.56 -27.56 -10.56
C ILE A 531 10.19 -27.73 -11.21
N ALA A 532 10.13 -28.52 -12.29
CA ALA A 532 8.88 -28.77 -13.01
C ALA A 532 7.83 -29.47 -12.15
N LEU A 533 6.57 -29.06 -12.24
CA LEU A 533 5.42 -29.74 -11.64
C LEU A 533 4.99 -30.95 -12.47
N SER A 534 4.19 -31.83 -11.89
CA SER A 534 3.60 -32.98 -12.61
C SER A 534 2.59 -32.57 -13.67
N GLY A 535 1.92 -31.41 -13.47
CA GLY A 535 1.07 -30.71 -14.41
C GLY A 535 1.79 -29.59 -15.12
N ALA A 536 1.11 -28.46 -15.34
CA ALA A 536 1.69 -27.25 -15.91
C ALA A 536 2.52 -26.46 -14.87
N GLY A 537 3.50 -25.70 -15.36
CA GLY A 537 4.30 -24.78 -14.55
C GLY A 537 5.42 -25.42 -13.74
N ALA A 538 6.02 -24.61 -12.89
CA ALA A 538 7.18 -24.97 -12.10
C ALA A 538 7.24 -24.25 -10.75
N ILE A 539 8.01 -24.81 -9.82
CA ILE A 539 8.44 -24.14 -8.59
C ILE A 539 9.57 -23.17 -8.97
N LYS A 540 9.42 -21.91 -8.58
CA LYS A 540 10.46 -20.90 -8.77
C LYS A 540 10.92 -20.34 -7.41
N GLY A 541 12.22 -20.17 -7.25
CA GLY A 541 12.82 -19.41 -6.15
C GLY A 541 12.81 -20.08 -4.78
N TYR A 542 11.72 -20.70 -4.32
CA TYR A 542 11.60 -21.24 -2.96
C TYR A 542 10.77 -22.52 -2.88
N ARG A 543 11.26 -23.48 -2.09
CA ARG A 543 10.59 -24.76 -1.82
C ARG A 543 10.83 -25.21 -0.38
N GLU A 544 9.84 -25.89 0.19
CA GLU A 544 9.84 -26.60 1.47
C GLU A 544 9.74 -28.12 1.24
N VAL A 545 10.46 -28.89 2.04
CA VAL A 545 10.31 -30.35 2.09
C VAL A 545 9.22 -30.66 3.11
N LEU A 546 8.10 -31.21 2.63
CA LEU A 546 6.93 -31.49 3.44
C LEU A 546 6.92 -32.96 3.90
N GLU A 547 6.64 -33.20 5.18
CA GLU A 547 6.44 -34.50 5.84
C GLU A 547 5.09 -34.47 6.56
N GLY A 548 4.49 -35.65 6.79
CA GLY A 548 3.22 -35.86 7.49
C GLY A 548 2.28 -36.81 6.76
N ASP A 549 1.13 -37.06 7.38
CA ASP A 549 0.14 -38.01 6.85
C ASP A 549 -0.99 -37.34 6.06
N ALA A 550 -0.97 -35.99 5.93
CA ALA A 550 -1.95 -35.28 5.09
C ALA A 550 -1.80 -35.71 3.62
N PRO A 551 -2.90 -35.95 2.88
CA PRO A 551 -2.85 -36.33 1.48
C PRO A 551 -2.11 -35.31 0.60
N PRO A 552 -1.27 -35.79 -0.37
CA PRO A 552 -0.66 -34.87 -1.35
C PRO A 552 -1.71 -34.32 -2.32
N ILE A 553 -1.61 -33.02 -2.62
CA ILE A 553 -2.51 -32.33 -3.55
C ILE A 553 -1.76 -31.90 -4.82
N LEU A 554 -0.49 -31.50 -4.68
CA LEU A 554 0.37 -31.10 -5.79
C LEU A 554 1.72 -31.82 -5.67
N MET A 555 2.23 -32.29 -6.80
CA MET A 555 3.49 -33.03 -6.88
C MET A 555 4.44 -32.36 -7.86
N ALA A 556 5.73 -32.37 -7.56
CA ALA A 556 6.77 -32.13 -8.56
C ALA A 556 6.88 -33.35 -9.51
N LYS A 557 7.38 -33.12 -10.72
CA LYS A 557 7.59 -34.18 -11.72
C LYS A 557 8.54 -35.28 -11.24
N ALA A 558 9.47 -34.95 -10.35
CA ALA A 558 10.39 -35.91 -9.71
C ALA A 558 9.73 -36.80 -8.63
N GLY A 559 8.50 -36.51 -8.25
CA GLY A 559 7.75 -37.27 -7.26
C GLY A 559 7.70 -36.63 -5.87
N ASP A 560 8.34 -35.50 -5.66
CA ASP A 560 8.30 -34.77 -4.38
C ASP A 560 6.94 -34.11 -4.17
N THR A 561 6.44 -34.12 -2.94
CA THR A 561 5.21 -33.42 -2.56
C THR A 561 5.45 -31.92 -2.45
N VAL A 562 4.58 -31.13 -3.11
CA VAL A 562 4.64 -29.67 -3.16
C VAL A 562 3.52 -29.02 -2.35
N ALA A 563 2.35 -29.67 -2.32
CA ALA A 563 1.24 -29.26 -1.46
C ALA A 563 0.56 -30.46 -0.86
N MET A 564 0.10 -30.33 0.38
CA MET A 564 -0.64 -31.32 1.16
C MET A 564 -1.91 -30.71 1.74
N GLY A 565 -2.92 -31.51 2.02
CA GLY A 565 -4.12 -30.96 2.62
C GLY A 565 -5.06 -32.02 3.18
N ASN A 566 -5.89 -31.60 4.14
CA ASN A 566 -6.93 -32.41 4.75
C ASN A 566 -8.25 -31.61 4.77
N GLY A 567 -9.30 -32.17 4.14
CA GLY A 567 -10.57 -31.45 4.03
C GLY A 567 -10.39 -30.09 3.33
N ASN A 568 -10.78 -29.00 3.99
CA ASN A 568 -10.67 -27.63 3.46
C ASN A 568 -9.34 -26.94 3.79
N LEU A 569 -8.47 -27.58 4.57
CA LEU A 569 -7.15 -27.05 4.88
C LEU A 569 -6.13 -27.52 3.84
N VAL A 570 -5.39 -26.60 3.27
CA VAL A 570 -4.36 -26.86 2.26
C VAL A 570 -3.09 -26.10 2.62
N TYR A 571 -1.95 -26.78 2.60
CA TYR A 571 -0.63 -26.17 2.74
C TYR A 571 0.15 -26.30 1.44
N LEU A 572 0.58 -25.18 0.89
CA LEU A 572 1.45 -25.08 -0.28
C LEU A 572 2.88 -24.78 0.19
N GLY A 573 3.81 -25.71 0.02
CA GLY A 573 5.21 -25.57 0.43
C GLY A 573 6.14 -25.00 -0.66
N ALA A 574 5.63 -24.19 -1.57
CA ALA A 574 6.47 -23.66 -2.66
C ALA A 574 5.96 -22.34 -3.24
N TRP A 575 6.89 -21.56 -3.81
CA TRP A 575 6.54 -20.43 -4.68
C TRP A 575 6.45 -20.92 -6.13
N LEU A 576 5.27 -20.89 -6.71
CA LEU A 576 5.01 -21.34 -8.06
C LEU A 576 5.17 -20.21 -9.08
N ASP A 577 5.47 -20.54 -10.33
CA ASP A 577 5.31 -19.61 -11.44
C ASP A 577 3.80 -19.42 -11.76
N GLN A 578 3.48 -18.52 -12.70
CA GLN A 578 2.09 -18.20 -13.01
C GLN A 578 1.29 -19.41 -13.53
N ASP A 579 1.89 -20.27 -14.37
CA ASP A 579 1.22 -21.46 -14.89
C ASP A 579 0.98 -22.48 -13.78
N GLY A 580 1.94 -22.65 -12.87
CA GLY A 580 1.81 -23.50 -11.69
C GLY A 580 0.72 -23.00 -10.73
N PHE A 581 0.64 -21.69 -10.50
CA PHE A 581 -0.46 -21.13 -9.70
C PHE A 581 -1.83 -21.33 -10.36
N LEU A 582 -1.96 -21.12 -11.67
CA LEU A 582 -3.23 -21.35 -12.38
C LEU A 582 -3.67 -22.80 -12.27
N GLU A 583 -2.77 -23.75 -12.55
CA GLU A 583 -3.02 -25.20 -12.44
C GLU A 583 -3.45 -25.61 -11.03
N PHE A 584 -2.83 -25.03 -10.00
CA PHE A 584 -3.09 -25.37 -8.61
C PHE A 584 -4.36 -24.69 -8.06
N LEU A 585 -4.61 -23.43 -8.39
CA LEU A 585 -5.70 -22.64 -7.81
C LEU A 585 -7.06 -22.98 -8.41
N GLU A 586 -7.15 -23.27 -9.72
CA GLU A 586 -8.42 -23.51 -10.39
C GLU A 586 -9.23 -24.65 -9.73
N PRO A 587 -8.65 -25.84 -9.45
CA PRO A 587 -9.37 -26.90 -8.73
C PRO A 587 -9.77 -26.53 -7.29
N LEU A 588 -8.96 -25.73 -6.59
CA LEU A 588 -9.27 -25.27 -5.24
C LEU A 588 -10.44 -24.28 -5.24
N CYS A 589 -10.49 -23.36 -6.20
CA CYS A 589 -11.60 -22.45 -6.38
C CYS A 589 -12.89 -23.20 -6.71
N GLN A 590 -12.84 -24.19 -7.61
CA GLN A 590 -13.99 -25.05 -7.93
C GLN A 590 -14.48 -25.82 -6.70
N LYS A 591 -13.56 -26.37 -5.90
CA LYS A 591 -13.87 -27.04 -4.63
C LYS A 591 -14.54 -26.08 -3.64
N ALA A 592 -14.11 -24.82 -3.59
CA ALA A 592 -14.73 -23.77 -2.78
C ALA A 592 -16.08 -23.30 -3.34
N GLY A 593 -16.51 -23.74 -4.52
CA GLY A 593 -17.72 -23.26 -5.20
C GLY A 593 -17.57 -21.84 -5.74
N ILE A 594 -16.35 -21.45 -6.13
CA ILE A 594 -16.03 -20.18 -6.79
C ILE A 594 -15.94 -20.42 -8.30
N GLU A 595 -16.69 -19.65 -9.08
CA GLU A 595 -16.62 -19.72 -10.54
C GLU A 595 -15.29 -19.18 -11.05
N THR A 596 -14.67 -19.89 -11.98
CA THR A 596 -13.43 -19.47 -12.64
C THR A 596 -13.65 -19.25 -14.13
N ILE A 597 -13.08 -18.17 -14.66
CA ILE A 597 -13.06 -17.86 -16.08
C ILE A 597 -11.62 -17.55 -16.46
N LYS A 598 -11.00 -18.39 -17.32
CA LYS A 598 -9.65 -18.08 -17.84
C LYS A 598 -9.70 -16.81 -18.69
N MET A 599 -9.15 -15.73 -18.15
CA MET A 599 -9.14 -14.45 -18.82
C MET A 599 -8.16 -14.44 -19.98
N PRO A 600 -8.50 -13.82 -21.13
CA PRO A 600 -7.51 -13.52 -22.15
C PRO A 600 -6.35 -12.70 -21.58
N GLU A 601 -5.14 -12.87 -22.14
CA GLU A 601 -3.97 -12.12 -21.65
C GLU A 601 -4.25 -10.60 -21.72
N GLY A 602 -3.88 -9.88 -20.65
CA GLY A 602 -4.12 -8.44 -20.50
C GLY A 602 -5.59 -8.04 -20.32
N VAL A 603 -6.53 -8.98 -20.23
CA VAL A 603 -7.93 -8.70 -19.86
C VAL A 603 -8.17 -9.10 -18.42
N ARG A 604 -8.89 -8.26 -17.67
CA ARG A 604 -9.24 -8.54 -16.27
C ARG A 604 -10.72 -8.27 -16.01
N ARG A 605 -11.32 -9.16 -15.22
CA ARG A 605 -12.70 -9.07 -14.72
C ARG A 605 -12.72 -8.49 -13.32
N ARG A 606 -13.72 -7.65 -13.01
CA ARG A 606 -14.05 -7.23 -11.65
C ARG A 606 -15.56 -7.28 -11.44
N VAL A 607 -15.98 -7.96 -10.39
CA VAL A 607 -17.37 -7.98 -9.92
C VAL A 607 -17.43 -7.26 -8.58
N MET A 608 -18.36 -6.33 -8.43
CA MET A 608 -18.62 -5.60 -7.21
C MET A 608 -20.13 -5.37 -7.06
N GLY A 609 -20.77 -6.13 -6.18
CA GLY A 609 -22.24 -6.10 -6.05
C GLY A 609 -22.94 -6.47 -7.35
N ALA A 610 -23.76 -5.56 -7.88
CA ALA A 610 -24.51 -5.77 -9.12
C ALA A 610 -23.76 -5.32 -10.39
N GLU A 611 -22.54 -4.85 -10.28
CA GLU A 611 -21.74 -4.39 -11.44
C GLU A 611 -20.66 -5.41 -11.78
N GLU A 612 -20.51 -5.66 -13.06
CA GLU A 612 -19.42 -6.47 -13.60
C GLU A 612 -18.68 -5.67 -14.68
N PHE A 613 -17.36 -5.65 -14.59
CA PHE A 613 -16.48 -4.95 -15.53
C PHE A 613 -15.48 -5.91 -16.15
N TRP A 614 -15.18 -5.69 -17.45
CA TRP A 614 -14.14 -6.39 -18.20
C TRP A 614 -13.20 -5.35 -18.79
N PHE A 615 -11.99 -5.26 -18.28
CA PHE A 615 -10.98 -4.26 -18.61
C PHE A 615 -9.96 -4.83 -19.59
N ASN A 616 -9.75 -4.19 -20.74
CA ASN A 616 -8.72 -4.57 -21.72
C ASN A 616 -7.49 -3.65 -21.61
N HIS A 617 -6.45 -4.13 -20.93
CA HIS A 617 -5.16 -3.43 -20.80
C HIS A 617 -4.28 -3.53 -22.06
N ASN A 618 -4.70 -4.22 -23.12
CA ASN A 618 -3.91 -4.37 -24.33
C ASN A 618 -3.96 -3.12 -25.22
N ALA A 619 -2.91 -2.95 -26.01
CA ALA A 619 -2.85 -1.97 -27.10
C ALA A 619 -3.66 -2.38 -28.35
N MET A 620 -4.31 -3.54 -28.31
CA MET A 620 -5.14 -4.09 -29.38
C MET A 620 -6.50 -4.49 -28.84
N ALA A 621 -7.49 -4.60 -29.73
CA ALA A 621 -8.79 -5.14 -29.40
C ALA A 621 -8.68 -6.65 -29.08
N VAL A 622 -9.45 -7.11 -28.08
CA VAL A 622 -9.46 -8.52 -27.65
C VAL A 622 -10.89 -9.05 -27.69
N GLU A 623 -11.06 -10.24 -28.24
CA GLU A 623 -12.32 -10.97 -28.22
C GLU A 623 -12.54 -11.61 -26.84
N THR A 624 -13.74 -11.47 -26.32
CA THR A 624 -14.18 -12.07 -25.05
C THR A 624 -15.52 -12.78 -25.25
N ILE A 625 -15.98 -13.49 -24.24
CA ILE A 625 -17.33 -14.13 -24.24
C ILE A 625 -18.47 -13.10 -24.36
N HIS A 626 -18.20 -11.82 -24.08
CA HIS A 626 -19.15 -10.71 -24.18
C HIS A 626 -18.93 -9.85 -25.44
N GLY A 627 -18.12 -10.33 -26.40
CA GLY A 627 -17.74 -9.61 -27.62
C GLY A 627 -16.38 -8.91 -27.51
N GLN A 628 -16.09 -8.10 -28.53
CA GLN A 628 -14.80 -7.42 -28.65
C GLN A 628 -14.70 -6.20 -27.73
N ILE A 629 -13.60 -6.12 -26.99
CA ILE A 629 -13.24 -4.93 -26.20
C ILE A 629 -12.11 -4.19 -26.92
N LYS A 630 -12.29 -2.90 -27.20
CA LYS A 630 -11.29 -2.04 -27.85
C LYS A 630 -10.03 -1.86 -26.98
N PRO A 631 -8.91 -1.40 -27.57
CA PRO A 631 -7.73 -1.04 -26.78
C PRO A 631 -8.05 0.04 -25.74
N ALA A 632 -7.48 -0.07 -24.53
CA ALA A 632 -7.64 0.90 -23.47
C ALA A 632 -9.13 1.23 -23.15
N ASP A 633 -9.98 0.22 -23.22
CA ASP A 633 -11.43 0.34 -22.99
C ASP A 633 -11.95 -0.82 -22.13
N PHE A 634 -13.19 -0.74 -21.71
CA PHE A 634 -13.83 -1.75 -20.87
C PHE A 634 -15.28 -1.96 -21.25
N LEU A 635 -15.81 -3.12 -20.91
CA LEU A 635 -17.26 -3.40 -20.88
C LEU A 635 -17.74 -3.27 -19.43
N ARG A 636 -18.89 -2.64 -19.26
CA ARG A 636 -19.65 -2.62 -18.01
C ARG A 636 -20.95 -3.34 -18.26
N LEU A 637 -21.17 -4.41 -17.51
CA LEU A 637 -22.33 -5.28 -17.61
C LEU A 637 -23.21 -5.06 -16.38
N ASN A 638 -24.51 -4.91 -16.61
CA ASN A 638 -25.50 -4.90 -15.54
C ASN A 638 -26.17 -6.27 -15.51
N PRO A 639 -26.18 -7.00 -14.38
CA PRO A 639 -26.78 -8.35 -14.30
C PRO A 639 -28.27 -8.40 -14.60
N SER A 640 -28.92 -7.26 -14.78
CA SER A 640 -30.35 -7.13 -15.09
C SER A 640 -30.65 -6.93 -16.59
N GLU A 641 -29.66 -6.92 -17.44
CA GLU A 641 -29.76 -6.97 -18.92
C GLU A 641 -29.22 -8.30 -19.44
#